data_4acc5e9777dcd390c76bb053f961ecb6
#
_entry.id   4acc5e9777dcd390c76bb053f961ecb6
#
_cell.length_a   1.000
_cell.length_b   1.000
_cell.length_c   1.000
_cell.angle_alpha   90.00
_cell.angle_beta   90.00
_cell.angle_gamma   90.00
#
_symmetry.space_group_name_H-M   'P 1'
#
loop_
_entity.id
_entity.type
_entity.pdbx_description
1 polymer ?
#
loop_
_entity_poly.entity_id
_entity_poly.type
_entity_poly.pdbx_seq_one_letter_code
_entity_poly.pdbx_strand_id
1 'polypeptide(L)'
;MTVPGTFDTSARELIHAGLQNLDEARSLFRQLSASGFDAARCGLLLDALQHVCDPDVALRNLVDIVNAQVSQGRALDDIVPDDTAFRQLVAVLGVSDAMGKLMRFRPDLVQAAATDHCNSHLYNHDQRRAHVLESVGADPNDRMSPTATMDLADAATALRRTYRNQLAAIIAQDTMSDDPIALQPRISSELSDLADAALEGALAIARHEITGSEHCRFAIIGMGKLGARELNYVSDVDLIYVVKAADADTSQQQLYRIGTKMGTMLQRVCQSVIMGVAEPALWQIDGGLRPEGKDGSLVRTLESHQAYYEKWAQNWEFQALLKARPVAGDPQIGDAYMSMTRPMVWSASKRKNFVYDCQQMRKRVEDLIAPALKDREIKLGRGGLRDVEFTVQMLQLVHGRTDETLRTSATLESLRRLSEGGYVSRKQAAKLARDYSFERVMEHRQQMWALKRTHLFPDLGDGSVGGLEKKRDVNVEKLSQNPELRRLARAFGLHAEELVAKYDETRREVRRLHMDIYYRPMLPIAALNGEDFSLAPQVAYERFASIGFADPEAAMRHVAVLTAGVSRASKINRILLPAVLQWLGQGQNPDMGLLNWRKLEERFGTDSEYLGFLRDSTSAAQRLCHILSNSRFLGDALNKSVESVTWLGDDDALVARSRESLDVQCRSSLSRNADGINDFATSMRAMRRHEIERIGLARLSGVMDETACLTGMTDVYDAIIDAALTWAIRYQTSAMGLGEPPAAIAAIGMGRYGGQEVNFSSDADMILLYRPADGTDEQVANQFARKVVDALRQVLQGPTTLEPKIEIDLDLRPEGKNGPLIRSYASCREYYSSWANTWEHQALLRARFVAGDRALGEDFLHDIADPLRYPISPLTDAQLGEIRKLKARMEAERCRAA
;
A
#
# COMPACT_ATOMS: atom_id res chain seq x y z
N MET A 1 11.68 -44.93 -38.12
CA MET A 1 10.49 -45.74 -37.86
C MET A 1 9.83 -45.15 -36.61
N THR A 2 8.83 -44.35 -36.79
CA THR A 2 7.96 -43.84 -35.70
C THR A 2 7.11 -45.03 -35.24
N VAL A 3 7.19 -45.32 -33.96
CA VAL A 3 6.34 -46.33 -33.32
C VAL A 3 4.90 -45.78 -33.42
N PRO A 4 3.93 -46.53 -33.94
CA PRO A 4 2.53 -46.05 -33.98
C PRO A 4 2.02 -45.87 -32.54
N GLY A 5 1.68 -44.65 -32.17
CA GLY A 5 1.09 -44.33 -30.86
C GLY A 5 1.86 -43.36 -29.95
N THR A 6 3.07 -42.93 -30.34
CA THR A 6 3.82 -41.95 -29.54
C THR A 6 3.37 -40.50 -29.88
N PHE A 7 2.85 -39.79 -28.90
CA PHE A 7 2.57 -38.38 -29.02
C PHE A 7 3.92 -37.61 -29.09
N ASP A 8 4.20 -36.97 -30.23
CA ASP A 8 5.43 -36.19 -30.44
C ASP A 8 5.14 -34.71 -30.23
N THR A 9 5.70 -34.11 -29.19
CA THR A 9 5.51 -32.69 -28.81
C THR A 9 6.61 -31.84 -29.44
N SER A 10 6.21 -30.78 -30.15
CA SER A 10 7.16 -29.81 -30.66
C SER A 10 7.76 -28.99 -29.52
N ALA A 11 8.98 -28.48 -29.68
CA ALA A 11 9.60 -27.58 -28.71
C ALA A 11 8.73 -26.32 -28.44
N ARG A 12 8.02 -25.86 -29.49
CA ARG A 12 7.14 -24.67 -29.38
C ARG A 12 5.94 -24.94 -28.47
N GLU A 13 5.31 -26.09 -28.56
CA GLU A 13 4.18 -26.46 -27.69
C GLU A 13 4.62 -26.61 -26.25
N LEU A 14 5.76 -27.20 -25.98
CA LEU A 14 6.30 -27.33 -24.61
C LEU A 14 6.65 -25.97 -24.00
N ILE A 15 7.28 -25.08 -24.77
CA ILE A 15 7.59 -23.71 -24.33
C ILE A 15 6.28 -22.95 -24.06
N HIS A 16 5.27 -23.09 -24.91
CA HIS A 16 3.97 -22.45 -24.74
C HIS A 16 3.26 -22.94 -23.48
N ALA A 17 3.40 -24.24 -23.16
CA ALA A 17 2.91 -24.80 -21.90
C ALA A 17 3.70 -24.31 -20.66
N GLY A 18 4.80 -23.58 -20.85
CA GLY A 18 5.60 -23.00 -19.77
C GLY A 18 6.69 -23.92 -19.21
N LEU A 19 6.93 -25.08 -19.86
CA LEU A 19 7.95 -26.03 -19.45
C LEU A 19 9.36 -25.49 -19.73
N GLN A 20 10.27 -25.70 -18.79
CA GLN A 20 11.64 -25.19 -18.85
C GLN A 20 12.62 -26.27 -19.30
N ASN A 21 12.42 -27.52 -18.88
CA ASN A 21 13.28 -28.65 -19.24
C ASN A 21 12.64 -29.46 -20.38
N LEU A 22 12.90 -29.05 -21.64
CA LEU A 22 12.22 -29.60 -22.79
C LEU A 22 12.58 -31.09 -23.06
N ASP A 23 13.81 -31.53 -22.75
CA ASP A 23 14.23 -32.91 -22.94
C ASP A 23 13.61 -33.85 -21.91
N GLU A 24 13.56 -33.41 -20.64
CA GLU A 24 12.85 -34.12 -19.56
C GLU A 24 11.35 -34.21 -19.90
N ALA A 25 10.74 -33.09 -20.30
CA ALA A 25 9.33 -33.04 -20.66
C ALA A 25 8.98 -34.04 -21.78
N ARG A 26 9.75 -34.09 -22.85
CA ARG A 26 9.55 -35.08 -23.92
C ARG A 26 9.65 -36.51 -23.41
N SER A 27 10.58 -36.78 -22.49
CA SER A 27 10.73 -38.11 -21.89
C SER A 27 9.49 -38.48 -21.07
N LEU A 28 8.98 -37.53 -20.27
CA LEU A 28 7.78 -37.70 -19.41
C LEU A 28 6.52 -37.90 -20.26
N PHE A 29 6.33 -37.17 -21.35
CA PHE A 29 5.20 -37.39 -22.27
C PHE A 29 5.25 -38.77 -22.95
N ARG A 30 6.43 -39.27 -23.29
CA ARG A 30 6.58 -40.66 -23.82
C ARG A 30 6.20 -41.71 -22.75
N GLN A 31 6.56 -41.50 -21.49
CA GLN A 31 6.15 -42.38 -20.39
C GLN A 31 4.63 -42.37 -20.19
N LEU A 32 3.96 -41.22 -20.25
CA LEU A 32 2.50 -41.13 -20.18
C LEU A 32 1.84 -41.88 -21.35
N SER A 33 2.34 -41.70 -22.57
CA SER A 33 1.83 -42.43 -23.75
C SER A 33 1.99 -43.93 -23.58
N ALA A 34 3.12 -44.40 -23.02
CA ALA A 34 3.34 -45.83 -22.72
C ALA A 34 2.40 -46.35 -21.62
N SER A 35 1.93 -45.47 -20.72
CA SER A 35 0.95 -45.81 -19.65
C SER A 35 -0.51 -45.65 -20.07
N GLY A 36 -0.76 -45.37 -21.38
CA GLY A 36 -2.13 -45.32 -21.93
C GLY A 36 -2.70 -43.95 -22.19
N PHE A 37 -1.92 -42.86 -22.05
CA PHE A 37 -2.38 -41.50 -22.45
C PHE A 37 -2.39 -41.42 -23.99
N ASP A 38 -3.54 -41.17 -24.55
CA ASP A 38 -3.72 -40.90 -25.97
C ASP A 38 -3.38 -39.44 -26.34
N ALA A 39 -3.42 -39.12 -27.62
CA ALA A 39 -3.11 -37.78 -28.12
C ALA A 39 -4.07 -36.71 -27.57
N ALA A 40 -5.34 -37.04 -27.33
CA ALA A 40 -6.32 -36.10 -26.80
C ALA A 40 -6.01 -35.74 -25.35
N ARG A 41 -5.72 -36.70 -24.49
CA ARG A 41 -5.29 -36.50 -23.10
C ARG A 41 -3.97 -35.76 -22.98
N CYS A 42 -2.99 -36.06 -23.87
CA CYS A 42 -1.75 -35.30 -23.92
C CYS A 42 -1.97 -33.83 -24.33
N GLY A 43 -2.88 -33.58 -25.27
CA GLY A 43 -3.29 -32.25 -25.67
C GLY A 43 -3.96 -31.46 -24.50
N LEU A 44 -4.88 -32.12 -23.79
CA LEU A 44 -5.53 -31.57 -22.59
C LEU A 44 -4.52 -31.23 -21.48
N LEU A 45 -3.51 -32.12 -21.29
CA LEU A 45 -2.44 -31.87 -20.34
C LEU A 45 -1.61 -30.64 -20.71
N LEU A 46 -1.22 -30.49 -21.99
CA LEU A 46 -0.47 -29.32 -22.46
C LEU A 46 -1.25 -28.02 -22.21
N ASP A 47 -2.53 -28.05 -22.46
CA ASP A 47 -3.41 -26.89 -22.18
C ASP A 47 -3.50 -26.61 -20.66
N ALA A 48 -3.72 -27.62 -19.81
CA ALA A 48 -3.75 -27.47 -18.38
C ALA A 48 -2.43 -26.91 -17.81
N LEU A 49 -1.28 -27.35 -18.32
CA LEU A 49 0.04 -26.91 -17.86
C LEU A 49 0.31 -25.40 -18.09
N GLN A 50 -0.37 -24.77 -19.06
CA GLN A 50 -0.23 -23.32 -19.29
C GLN A 50 -0.67 -22.50 -18.08
N HIS A 51 -1.65 -23.00 -17.33
CA HIS A 51 -2.32 -22.29 -16.24
C HIS A 51 -1.81 -22.65 -14.85
N VAL A 52 -0.81 -23.54 -14.72
CA VAL A 52 -0.31 -23.96 -13.40
C VAL A 52 0.93 -23.16 -12.96
N CYS A 53 1.18 -23.15 -11.66
CA CYS A 53 2.30 -22.41 -11.08
C CYS A 53 3.67 -22.95 -11.50
N ASP A 54 3.83 -24.29 -11.54
CA ASP A 54 5.06 -24.98 -11.94
C ASP A 54 4.74 -26.16 -12.86
N PRO A 55 4.80 -25.96 -14.20
CA PRO A 55 4.47 -27.00 -15.17
C PRO A 55 5.42 -28.22 -15.12
N ASP A 56 6.72 -27.99 -14.88
CA ASP A 56 7.70 -29.12 -14.86
C ASP A 56 7.43 -30.03 -13.67
N VAL A 57 7.08 -29.47 -12.51
CA VAL A 57 6.74 -30.24 -11.32
C VAL A 57 5.38 -30.91 -11.46
N ALA A 58 4.39 -30.24 -12.04
CA ALA A 58 3.07 -30.82 -12.30
C ALA A 58 3.19 -32.06 -13.19
N LEU A 59 3.93 -31.93 -14.28
CA LEU A 59 4.14 -33.05 -15.23
C LEU A 59 4.89 -34.22 -14.57
N ARG A 60 5.93 -33.95 -13.81
CA ARG A 60 6.70 -34.96 -13.11
C ARG A 60 5.84 -35.71 -12.07
N ASN A 61 5.16 -34.99 -11.23
CA ASN A 61 4.28 -35.56 -10.20
C ASN A 61 3.14 -36.39 -10.82
N LEU A 62 2.56 -35.94 -11.94
CA LEU A 62 1.52 -36.67 -12.65
C LEU A 62 2.06 -38.03 -13.18
N VAL A 63 3.24 -38.04 -13.83
CA VAL A 63 3.89 -39.26 -14.31
C VAL A 63 4.17 -40.22 -13.16
N ASP A 64 4.70 -39.72 -12.05
CA ASP A 64 4.96 -40.53 -10.85
C ASP A 64 3.69 -41.18 -10.27
N ILE A 65 2.59 -40.43 -10.23
CA ILE A 65 1.28 -40.91 -9.72
C ILE A 65 0.76 -42.00 -10.69
N VAL A 66 0.72 -41.71 -11.99
CA VAL A 66 0.22 -42.66 -13.01
C VAL A 66 1.02 -43.96 -12.96
N ASN A 67 2.35 -43.88 -12.99
CA ASN A 67 3.21 -45.06 -12.95
C ASN A 67 3.00 -45.88 -11.66
N ALA A 68 2.91 -45.23 -10.50
CA ALA A 68 2.70 -45.91 -9.21
C ALA A 68 1.34 -46.60 -9.15
N GLN A 69 0.26 -45.95 -9.62
CA GLN A 69 -1.10 -46.47 -9.50
C GLN A 69 -1.40 -47.54 -10.58
N VAL A 70 -0.91 -47.36 -11.80
CA VAL A 70 -1.00 -48.37 -12.84
C VAL A 70 -0.25 -49.64 -12.45
N SER A 71 0.93 -49.51 -11.80
CA SER A 71 1.68 -50.67 -11.29
C SER A 71 0.94 -51.43 -10.18
N GLN A 72 -0.02 -50.78 -9.51
CA GLN A 72 -0.94 -51.38 -8.51
C GLN A 72 -2.21 -51.99 -9.15
N GLY A 73 -2.34 -51.98 -10.48
CA GLY A 73 -3.47 -52.56 -11.22
C GLY A 73 -4.69 -51.63 -11.35
N ARG A 74 -4.57 -50.34 -11.13
CA ARG A 74 -5.64 -49.40 -11.35
C ARG A 74 -5.76 -49.00 -12.82
N ALA A 75 -6.99 -48.82 -13.29
CA ALA A 75 -7.23 -48.30 -14.63
C ALA A 75 -6.93 -46.79 -14.67
N LEU A 76 -6.50 -46.27 -15.80
CA LEU A 76 -6.23 -44.86 -15.99
C LEU A 76 -7.48 -44.00 -15.76
N ASP A 77 -8.64 -44.47 -16.19
CA ASP A 77 -9.94 -43.81 -16.00
C ASP A 77 -10.37 -43.70 -14.52
N ASP A 78 -9.86 -44.59 -13.64
CA ASP A 78 -10.06 -44.49 -12.19
C ASP A 78 -9.19 -43.37 -11.55
N ILE A 79 -8.09 -43.00 -12.23
CA ILE A 79 -7.17 -41.95 -11.77
C ILE A 79 -7.64 -40.59 -12.28
N VAL A 80 -8.15 -40.54 -13.50
CA VAL A 80 -8.54 -39.34 -14.23
C VAL A 80 -9.92 -39.53 -14.86
N PRO A 81 -11.01 -39.30 -14.10
CA PRO A 81 -12.34 -39.65 -14.56
C PRO A 81 -12.89 -38.73 -15.66
N ASP A 82 -12.61 -37.44 -15.64
CA ASP A 82 -13.08 -36.45 -16.62
C ASP A 82 -12.10 -35.29 -16.79
N ASP A 83 -12.33 -34.44 -17.78
CA ASP A 83 -11.46 -33.34 -18.16
C ASP A 83 -11.37 -32.25 -17.06
N THR A 84 -12.46 -31.97 -16.35
CA THR A 84 -12.46 -30.97 -15.28
C THR A 84 -11.67 -31.46 -14.08
N ALA A 85 -11.91 -32.67 -13.63
CA ALA A 85 -11.19 -33.34 -12.57
C ALA A 85 -9.67 -33.44 -12.89
N PHE A 86 -9.36 -33.69 -14.17
CA PHE A 86 -7.97 -33.72 -14.63
C PHE A 86 -7.29 -32.36 -14.52
N ARG A 87 -7.93 -31.29 -15.01
CA ARG A 87 -7.38 -29.93 -14.88
C ARG A 87 -7.17 -29.53 -13.41
N GLN A 88 -8.10 -29.88 -12.53
CA GLN A 88 -7.97 -29.65 -11.09
C GLN A 88 -6.77 -30.41 -10.50
N LEU A 89 -6.62 -31.67 -10.82
CA LEU A 89 -5.50 -32.49 -10.36
C LEU A 89 -4.17 -31.85 -10.82
N VAL A 90 -4.04 -31.51 -12.11
CA VAL A 90 -2.83 -30.88 -12.67
C VAL A 90 -2.55 -29.54 -11.98
N ALA A 91 -3.57 -28.75 -11.67
CA ALA A 91 -3.41 -27.49 -10.95
C ALA A 91 -2.86 -27.71 -9.52
N VAL A 92 -3.41 -28.69 -8.79
CA VAL A 92 -2.90 -29.07 -7.44
C VAL A 92 -1.45 -29.53 -7.52
N LEU A 93 -1.10 -30.37 -8.51
CA LEU A 93 0.25 -30.89 -8.70
C LEU A 93 1.27 -29.79 -9.04
N GLY A 94 0.83 -28.72 -9.72
CA GLY A 94 1.67 -27.57 -10.07
C GLY A 94 1.84 -26.55 -8.96
N VAL A 95 0.95 -26.51 -7.95
CA VAL A 95 1.05 -25.60 -6.80
C VAL A 95 1.70 -26.26 -5.59
N SER A 96 1.62 -27.59 -5.46
CA SER A 96 2.11 -28.34 -4.31
C SER A 96 2.88 -29.60 -4.68
N ASP A 97 4.18 -29.50 -4.66
CA ASP A 97 5.08 -30.66 -4.81
C ASP A 97 4.91 -31.69 -3.67
N ALA A 98 4.69 -31.19 -2.44
CA ALA A 98 4.46 -32.06 -1.29
C ALA A 98 3.17 -32.88 -1.43
N MET A 99 2.09 -32.27 -1.95
CA MET A 99 0.82 -32.97 -2.17
C MET A 99 0.98 -34.03 -3.28
N GLY A 100 1.67 -33.69 -4.39
CA GLY A 100 1.98 -34.64 -5.47
C GLY A 100 2.74 -35.88 -4.96
N LYS A 101 3.75 -35.68 -4.10
CA LYS A 101 4.51 -36.79 -3.48
C LYS A 101 3.64 -37.67 -2.59
N LEU A 102 2.68 -37.11 -1.86
CA LEU A 102 1.73 -37.90 -1.05
C LEU A 102 0.75 -38.68 -1.94
N MET A 103 0.23 -38.09 -2.98
CA MET A 103 -0.73 -38.68 -3.93
C MET A 103 -0.17 -39.89 -4.63
N ARG A 104 1.13 -40.00 -4.82
CA ARG A 104 1.80 -41.16 -5.39
C ARG A 104 1.39 -42.48 -4.69
N PHE A 105 1.17 -42.44 -3.38
CA PHE A 105 0.84 -43.63 -2.56
C PHE A 105 -0.60 -43.62 -2.04
N ARG A 106 -1.34 -42.58 -2.35
CA ARG A 106 -2.67 -42.29 -1.80
C ARG A 106 -3.71 -42.03 -2.89
N PRO A 107 -4.32 -43.11 -3.42
CA PRO A 107 -5.37 -42.96 -4.43
C PRO A 107 -6.59 -42.16 -3.98
N ASP A 108 -6.98 -42.29 -2.72
CA ASP A 108 -8.06 -41.52 -2.11
C ASP A 108 -7.78 -40.00 -2.11
N LEU A 109 -6.51 -39.62 -1.96
CA LEU A 109 -6.07 -38.23 -2.02
C LEU A 109 -6.13 -37.65 -3.44
N VAL A 110 -5.84 -38.49 -4.47
CA VAL A 110 -6.01 -38.12 -5.88
C VAL A 110 -7.48 -37.85 -6.18
N GLN A 111 -8.39 -38.76 -5.73
CA GLN A 111 -9.82 -38.56 -5.89
C GLN A 111 -10.33 -37.29 -5.18
N ALA A 112 -9.86 -37.04 -3.95
CA ALA A 112 -10.24 -35.84 -3.19
C ALA A 112 -9.84 -34.55 -3.91
N ALA A 113 -8.68 -34.52 -4.59
CA ALA A 113 -8.22 -33.37 -5.37
C ALA A 113 -8.92 -33.24 -6.72
N ALA A 114 -9.35 -34.34 -7.32
CA ALA A 114 -9.95 -34.40 -8.66
C ALA A 114 -11.49 -34.27 -8.65
N THR A 115 -12.15 -34.32 -7.49
CA THR A 115 -13.61 -34.15 -7.41
C THR A 115 -14.00 -32.72 -7.77
N ASP A 116 -15.08 -32.56 -8.56
CA ASP A 116 -15.59 -31.22 -8.92
C ASP A 116 -16.07 -30.44 -7.68
N HIS A 117 -15.17 -29.64 -7.13
CA HIS A 117 -15.43 -28.75 -6.00
C HIS A 117 -15.81 -27.32 -6.43
N CYS A 118 -15.69 -26.99 -7.72
CA CYS A 118 -16.04 -25.66 -8.23
C CYS A 118 -17.55 -25.42 -8.20
N ASN A 119 -18.36 -26.49 -8.34
CA ASN A 119 -19.81 -26.45 -8.36
C ASN A 119 -20.48 -27.05 -7.11
N SER A 120 -19.76 -27.80 -6.27
CA SER A 120 -20.25 -28.35 -5.03
C SER A 120 -19.85 -27.48 -3.84
N HIS A 121 -20.77 -27.23 -2.91
CA HIS A 121 -20.43 -26.66 -1.63
C HIS A 121 -19.47 -27.61 -0.91
N LEU A 122 -18.24 -27.16 -0.64
CA LEU A 122 -17.39 -27.82 0.35
C LEU A 122 -18.20 -28.00 1.64
N TYR A 123 -17.89 -29.05 2.39
CA TYR A 123 -18.54 -29.31 3.66
C TYR A 123 -18.66 -28.04 4.50
N ASN A 124 -19.82 -27.75 5.06
CA ASN A 124 -19.96 -26.73 6.08
C ASN A 124 -19.27 -27.18 7.38
N HIS A 125 -19.13 -26.29 8.34
CA HIS A 125 -18.46 -26.58 9.63
C HIS A 125 -18.99 -27.85 10.31
N ASP A 126 -20.33 -28.05 10.41
CA ASP A 126 -20.94 -29.21 11.05
C ASP A 126 -20.71 -30.50 10.26
N GLN A 127 -20.75 -30.46 8.95
CA GLN A 127 -20.45 -31.60 8.08
C GLN A 127 -18.97 -32.03 8.20
N ARG A 128 -18.02 -31.06 8.27
CA ARG A 128 -16.60 -31.35 8.49
C ARG A 128 -16.40 -32.04 9.84
N ARG A 129 -17.00 -31.48 10.89
CA ARG A 129 -16.95 -32.05 12.23
C ARG A 129 -17.50 -33.49 12.23
N ALA A 130 -18.69 -33.70 11.66
CA ALA A 130 -19.29 -35.03 11.59
C ALA A 130 -18.40 -36.03 10.87
N HIS A 131 -17.90 -35.68 9.68
CA HIS A 131 -17.03 -36.55 8.89
C HIS A 131 -15.74 -36.95 9.61
N VAL A 132 -15.14 -35.98 10.33
CA VAL A 132 -13.92 -36.27 11.11
C VAL A 132 -14.24 -37.16 12.31
N LEU A 133 -15.32 -36.93 13.05
CA LEU A 133 -15.74 -37.79 14.19
C LEU A 133 -16.07 -39.20 13.75
N GLU A 134 -16.86 -39.35 12.67
CA GLU A 134 -17.14 -40.67 12.07
C GLU A 134 -15.88 -41.43 11.69
N SER A 135 -14.88 -40.74 11.14
CA SER A 135 -13.61 -41.35 10.74
C SER A 135 -12.81 -41.98 11.89
N VAL A 136 -12.97 -41.47 13.12
CA VAL A 136 -12.33 -42.01 14.33
C VAL A 136 -13.28 -42.90 15.17
N GLY A 137 -14.50 -43.19 14.62
CA GLY A 137 -15.49 -44.02 15.28
C GLY A 137 -16.24 -43.32 16.42
N ALA A 138 -16.23 -41.99 16.48
CA ALA A 138 -16.97 -41.20 17.45
C ALA A 138 -18.36 -40.82 16.92
N ASP A 139 -19.34 -40.69 17.84
CA ASP A 139 -20.72 -40.25 17.48
C ASP A 139 -20.70 -38.72 17.11
N PRO A 140 -21.04 -38.37 15.86
CA PRO A 140 -21.10 -36.97 15.44
C PRO A 140 -22.21 -36.16 16.09
N ASN A 141 -23.27 -36.84 16.64
CA ASN A 141 -24.38 -36.20 17.31
C ASN A 141 -24.11 -35.86 18.75
N ASP A 142 -23.09 -36.47 19.37
CA ASP A 142 -22.62 -36.06 20.69
C ASP A 142 -21.89 -34.70 20.58
N ARG A 143 -22.55 -33.67 21.13
CA ARG A 143 -22.00 -32.29 21.15
C ARG A 143 -21.19 -31.98 22.40
N MET A 144 -21.20 -32.87 23.41
CA MET A 144 -20.59 -32.58 24.70
C MET A 144 -19.24 -33.30 24.89
N SER A 145 -19.21 -34.58 24.54
CA SER A 145 -18.06 -35.46 24.86
C SER A 145 -17.86 -36.57 23.84
N PRO A 146 -17.85 -36.30 22.52
CA PRO A 146 -17.63 -37.39 21.57
C PRO A 146 -16.34 -38.13 21.88
N THR A 147 -16.40 -39.47 21.90
CA THR A 147 -15.28 -40.33 22.27
C THR A 147 -15.01 -41.34 21.16
N ALA A 148 -13.76 -41.45 20.76
CA ALA A 148 -13.35 -42.41 19.72
C ALA A 148 -13.51 -43.85 20.21
N THR A 149 -13.69 -44.78 19.26
CA THR A 149 -13.82 -46.21 19.54
C THR A 149 -12.66 -47.03 18.98
N MET A 150 -11.76 -46.40 18.23
CA MET A 150 -10.59 -47.04 17.61
C MET A 150 -9.34 -46.88 18.45
N ASP A 151 -8.40 -47.81 18.33
CA ASP A 151 -7.05 -47.72 18.95
C ASP A 151 -6.29 -46.48 18.42
N LEU A 152 -5.38 -45.96 19.26
CA LEU A 152 -4.64 -44.72 19.00
C LEU A 152 -4.02 -44.66 17.59
N ALA A 153 -3.39 -45.72 17.12
CA ALA A 153 -2.70 -45.72 15.81
C ALA A 153 -3.69 -45.65 14.65
N ASP A 154 -4.77 -46.42 14.72
CA ASP A 154 -5.81 -46.48 13.71
C ASP A 154 -6.62 -45.18 13.69
N ALA A 155 -7.03 -44.68 14.84
CA ALA A 155 -7.74 -43.40 14.97
C ALA A 155 -6.90 -42.22 14.50
N ALA A 156 -5.61 -42.16 14.87
CA ALA A 156 -4.71 -41.09 14.41
C ALA A 156 -4.44 -41.17 12.89
N THR A 157 -4.36 -42.39 12.33
CA THR A 157 -4.22 -42.60 10.89
C THR A 157 -5.47 -42.08 10.17
N ALA A 158 -6.65 -42.50 10.64
CA ALA A 158 -7.94 -42.08 10.05
C ALA A 158 -8.14 -40.56 10.11
N LEU A 159 -7.90 -39.94 11.26
CA LEU A 159 -7.96 -38.49 11.46
C LEU A 159 -7.06 -37.75 10.44
N ARG A 160 -5.80 -38.15 10.36
CA ARG A 160 -4.80 -37.49 9.51
C ARG A 160 -5.09 -37.68 8.03
N ARG A 161 -5.64 -38.84 7.66
CA ARG A 161 -6.10 -39.11 6.28
C ARG A 161 -7.27 -38.23 5.91
N THR A 162 -8.29 -38.19 6.74
CA THR A 162 -9.51 -37.40 6.52
C THR A 162 -9.17 -35.90 6.43
N TYR A 163 -8.32 -35.42 7.32
CA TYR A 163 -7.81 -34.05 7.26
C TYR A 163 -7.15 -33.74 5.91
N ARG A 164 -6.24 -34.59 5.41
CA ARG A 164 -5.51 -34.34 4.16
C ARG A 164 -6.37 -34.44 2.92
N ASN A 165 -7.36 -35.34 2.93
CA ASN A 165 -8.30 -35.43 1.83
C ASN A 165 -9.13 -34.12 1.71
N GLN A 166 -9.60 -33.57 2.83
CA GLN A 166 -10.30 -32.29 2.83
C GLN A 166 -9.36 -31.11 2.51
N LEU A 167 -8.10 -31.17 2.96
CA LEU A 167 -7.10 -30.17 2.60
C LEU A 167 -6.80 -30.15 1.10
N ALA A 168 -6.70 -31.33 0.44
CA ALA A 168 -6.51 -31.43 -1.00
C ALA A 168 -7.68 -30.80 -1.78
N ALA A 169 -8.92 -31.02 -1.30
CA ALA A 169 -10.10 -30.39 -1.86
C ALA A 169 -10.08 -28.86 -1.74
N ILE A 170 -9.65 -28.32 -0.58
CA ILE A 170 -9.49 -26.88 -0.38
C ILE A 170 -8.40 -26.31 -1.31
N ILE A 171 -7.26 -27.01 -1.45
CA ILE A 171 -6.19 -26.61 -2.38
C ILE A 171 -6.71 -26.57 -3.82
N ALA A 172 -7.48 -27.58 -4.25
CA ALA A 172 -8.06 -27.62 -5.59
C ALA A 172 -8.96 -26.41 -5.84
N GLN A 173 -9.84 -26.08 -4.91
CA GLN A 173 -10.72 -24.92 -5.01
C GLN A 173 -9.95 -23.59 -5.06
N ASP A 174 -8.93 -23.41 -4.18
CA ASP A 174 -8.12 -22.20 -4.15
C ASP A 174 -7.31 -22.00 -5.43
N THR A 175 -6.80 -23.11 -6.01
CA THR A 175 -5.94 -23.07 -7.19
C THR A 175 -6.71 -22.85 -8.49
N MET A 176 -7.96 -23.30 -8.55
CA MET A 176 -8.84 -23.15 -9.73
C MET A 176 -9.56 -21.80 -9.79
N SER A 177 -9.36 -20.93 -8.81
CA SER A 177 -10.03 -19.62 -8.78
C SER A 177 -9.36 -18.61 -9.71
N ASP A 178 -10.17 -17.90 -10.50
CA ASP A 178 -9.74 -16.78 -11.34
C ASP A 178 -9.35 -15.54 -10.51
N ASP A 179 -9.92 -15.41 -9.30
CA ASP A 179 -9.58 -14.33 -8.35
C ASP A 179 -9.24 -14.90 -6.97
N PRO A 180 -7.98 -15.33 -6.78
CA PRO A 180 -7.53 -15.88 -5.51
C PRO A 180 -7.53 -14.85 -4.37
N ILE A 181 -7.45 -13.53 -4.70
CA ILE A 181 -7.48 -12.45 -3.69
C ILE A 181 -8.88 -12.32 -3.09
N ALA A 182 -9.92 -12.31 -3.93
CA ALA A 182 -11.30 -12.27 -3.47
C ALA A 182 -11.72 -13.56 -2.73
N LEU A 183 -11.19 -14.72 -3.15
CA LEU A 183 -11.49 -16.01 -2.53
C LEU A 183 -10.78 -16.23 -1.19
N GLN A 184 -9.64 -15.55 -0.94
CA GLN A 184 -8.76 -15.77 0.19
C GLN A 184 -9.47 -15.82 1.57
N PRO A 185 -10.41 -14.91 1.92
CA PRO A 185 -11.08 -14.97 3.22
C PRO A 185 -11.90 -16.25 3.43
N ARG A 186 -12.55 -16.72 2.36
CA ARG A 186 -13.29 -17.97 2.38
C ARG A 186 -12.38 -19.18 2.59
N ILE A 187 -11.29 -19.27 1.86
CA ILE A 187 -10.28 -20.34 2.02
C ILE A 187 -9.74 -20.37 3.45
N SER A 188 -9.41 -19.22 4.03
CA SER A 188 -8.93 -19.15 5.43
C SER A 188 -9.99 -19.61 6.44
N SER A 189 -11.27 -19.34 6.18
CA SER A 189 -12.38 -19.84 7.00
C SER A 189 -12.52 -21.36 6.87
N GLU A 190 -12.45 -21.90 5.65
CA GLU A 190 -12.50 -23.35 5.37
C GLU A 190 -11.35 -24.12 6.07
N LEU A 191 -10.12 -23.55 6.02
CA LEU A 191 -8.96 -24.10 6.72
C LEU A 191 -9.14 -24.08 8.24
N SER A 192 -9.79 -23.05 8.77
CA SER A 192 -10.10 -22.95 10.19
C SER A 192 -11.15 -23.96 10.63
N ASP A 193 -12.21 -24.15 9.83
CA ASP A 193 -13.24 -25.16 10.09
C ASP A 193 -12.68 -26.58 10.02
N LEU A 194 -11.73 -26.83 9.12
CA LEU A 194 -11.02 -28.09 9.04
C LEU A 194 -10.14 -28.35 10.27
N ALA A 195 -9.49 -27.30 10.78
CA ALA A 195 -8.68 -27.39 12.00
C ALA A 195 -9.55 -27.60 13.24
N ASP A 196 -10.73 -26.91 13.35
CA ASP A 196 -11.69 -27.10 14.42
C ASP A 196 -12.16 -28.57 14.46
N ALA A 197 -12.55 -29.14 13.31
CA ALA A 197 -12.95 -30.53 13.19
C ALA A 197 -11.83 -31.51 13.58
N ALA A 198 -10.60 -31.24 13.16
CA ALA A 198 -9.43 -32.06 13.51
C ALA A 198 -9.12 -32.01 14.99
N LEU A 199 -9.28 -30.84 15.64
CA LEU A 199 -9.13 -30.69 17.11
C LEU A 199 -10.20 -31.48 17.86
N GLU A 200 -11.45 -31.47 17.40
CA GLU A 200 -12.53 -32.26 18.00
C GLU A 200 -12.25 -33.77 17.87
N GLY A 201 -11.80 -34.24 16.69
CA GLY A 201 -11.41 -35.64 16.49
C GLY A 201 -10.22 -36.04 17.35
N ALA A 202 -9.21 -35.17 17.47
CA ALA A 202 -8.06 -35.40 18.33
C ALA A 202 -8.44 -35.44 19.85
N LEU A 203 -9.42 -34.62 20.26
CA LEU A 203 -9.96 -34.63 21.61
C LEU A 203 -10.78 -35.89 21.85
N ALA A 204 -11.55 -36.37 20.85
CA ALA A 204 -12.27 -37.65 20.94
C ALA A 204 -11.30 -38.84 21.14
N ILE A 205 -10.16 -38.84 20.45
CA ILE A 205 -9.09 -39.85 20.65
C ILE A 205 -8.49 -39.71 22.06
N ALA A 206 -8.24 -38.48 22.51
CA ALA A 206 -7.69 -38.25 23.85
C ALA A 206 -8.64 -38.72 24.94
N ARG A 207 -9.98 -38.58 24.77
CA ARG A 207 -10.98 -39.10 25.72
C ARG A 207 -10.95 -40.62 25.78
N HIS A 208 -10.78 -41.30 24.66
CA HIS A 208 -10.67 -42.75 24.60
C HIS A 208 -9.41 -43.27 25.32
N GLU A 209 -8.26 -42.63 25.09
CA GLU A 209 -6.97 -43.07 25.58
C GLU A 209 -6.72 -42.75 27.05
N ILE A 210 -7.40 -41.78 27.63
CA ILE A 210 -7.14 -41.30 28.99
C ILE A 210 -8.22 -41.80 29.95
N THR A 211 -7.85 -42.75 30.78
CA THR A 211 -8.73 -43.29 31.84
C THR A 211 -9.18 -42.20 32.81
N GLY A 212 -10.50 -42.13 33.04
CA GLY A 212 -11.13 -41.14 33.90
C GLY A 212 -11.46 -39.82 33.15
N SER A 213 -11.36 -39.82 31.84
CA SER A 213 -11.69 -38.65 31.01
C SER A 213 -13.14 -38.19 31.16
N GLU A 214 -14.05 -39.12 31.53
CA GLU A 214 -15.46 -38.86 31.84
C GLU A 214 -15.67 -37.92 33.04
N HIS A 215 -14.70 -37.80 33.94
CA HIS A 215 -14.73 -36.89 35.08
C HIS A 215 -14.25 -35.45 34.72
N CYS A 216 -13.78 -35.22 33.47
CA CYS A 216 -13.21 -33.95 33.04
C CYS A 216 -13.94 -33.38 31.80
N ARG A 217 -14.77 -32.40 32.00
CA ARG A 217 -15.31 -31.60 30.87
C ARG A 217 -14.19 -30.70 30.35
N PHE A 218 -13.96 -30.69 29.03
CA PHE A 218 -12.83 -30.05 28.39
C PHE A 218 -13.26 -29.19 27.23
N ALA A 219 -12.83 -27.94 27.18
CA ALA A 219 -13.04 -27.04 26.07
C ALA A 219 -11.72 -26.50 25.52
N ILE A 220 -11.65 -26.28 24.21
CA ILE A 220 -10.52 -25.74 23.50
C ILE A 220 -10.89 -24.36 22.99
N ILE A 221 -10.10 -23.35 23.36
CA ILE A 221 -10.25 -21.98 22.87
C ILE A 221 -9.13 -21.74 21.85
N GLY A 222 -9.51 -21.53 20.60
CA GLY A 222 -8.60 -21.10 19.52
C GLY A 222 -8.28 -19.63 19.65
N MET A 223 -7.00 -19.32 19.51
CA MET A 223 -6.46 -17.98 19.56
C MET A 223 -5.87 -17.58 18.19
N GLY A 224 -5.38 -16.38 18.07
CA GLY A 224 -4.66 -15.93 16.88
C GLY A 224 -5.46 -16.11 15.57
N LYS A 225 -4.80 -16.69 14.55
CA LYS A 225 -5.43 -16.90 13.24
C LYS A 225 -6.59 -17.92 13.28
N LEU A 226 -6.46 -18.99 14.10
CA LEU A 226 -7.52 -19.97 14.26
C LEU A 226 -8.77 -19.35 14.90
N GLY A 227 -8.58 -18.62 15.99
CA GLY A 227 -9.70 -17.95 16.67
C GLY A 227 -10.43 -16.93 15.79
N ALA A 228 -9.71 -16.25 14.92
CA ALA A 228 -10.26 -15.29 13.96
C ALA A 228 -10.86 -15.92 12.68
N ARG A 229 -10.79 -17.25 12.50
CA ARG A 229 -11.12 -17.98 11.26
C ARG A 229 -10.27 -17.49 10.06
N GLU A 230 -9.01 -17.20 10.31
CA GLU A 230 -8.03 -16.69 9.34
C GLU A 230 -6.82 -17.62 9.20
N LEU A 231 -7.01 -18.95 9.35
CA LEU A 231 -5.90 -19.90 9.34
C LEU A 231 -5.23 -19.98 7.96
N ASN A 232 -3.96 -20.35 7.95
CA ASN A 232 -3.18 -20.63 6.74
C ASN A 232 -3.11 -22.14 6.48
N TYR A 233 -2.57 -22.52 5.31
CA TYR A 233 -2.30 -23.93 4.98
C TYR A 233 -1.36 -24.62 5.98
N VAL A 234 -0.33 -23.89 6.41
CA VAL A 234 0.59 -24.38 7.45
C VAL A 234 0.84 -23.26 8.46
N SER A 235 0.28 -23.40 9.63
CA SER A 235 0.40 -22.45 10.73
C SER A 235 0.56 -23.21 12.03
N ASP A 236 1.22 -22.60 13.02
CA ASP A 236 1.03 -23.02 14.38
C ASP A 236 -0.40 -22.70 14.79
N VAL A 237 -0.99 -23.56 15.59
CA VAL A 237 -2.35 -23.41 16.10
C VAL A 237 -2.26 -22.99 17.57
N ASP A 238 -2.63 -21.72 17.82
CA ASP A 238 -2.58 -21.13 19.17
C ASP A 238 -3.81 -21.59 19.96
N LEU A 239 -3.63 -22.28 21.09
CA LEU A 239 -4.72 -22.86 21.88
C LEU A 239 -4.61 -22.54 23.38
N ILE A 240 -5.78 -22.40 24.01
CA ILE A 240 -5.96 -22.37 25.47
C ILE A 240 -6.92 -23.50 25.86
N TYR A 241 -6.60 -24.26 26.93
CA TYR A 241 -7.41 -25.36 27.41
C TYR A 241 -8.13 -24.99 28.70
N VAL A 242 -9.44 -25.14 28.70
CA VAL A 242 -10.30 -24.85 29.84
C VAL A 242 -10.97 -26.14 30.31
N VAL A 243 -10.88 -26.44 31.63
CA VAL A 243 -11.42 -27.65 32.21
C VAL A 243 -12.40 -27.36 33.33
N LYS A 244 -13.37 -28.28 33.51
CA LYS A 244 -14.33 -28.26 34.62
C LYS A 244 -14.59 -29.69 35.06
N ALA A 245 -14.75 -29.90 36.37
CA ALA A 245 -15.19 -31.17 36.88
C ALA A 245 -16.58 -31.56 36.34
N ALA A 246 -16.75 -32.81 35.93
CA ALA A 246 -18.03 -33.33 35.45
C ALA A 246 -18.99 -33.62 36.60
N ASP A 247 -18.46 -33.96 37.79
CA ASP A 247 -19.21 -34.27 38.99
C ASP A 247 -18.60 -33.58 40.22
N ALA A 248 -19.32 -33.58 41.33
CA ALA A 248 -18.89 -32.96 42.60
C ALA A 248 -17.81 -33.75 43.36
N ASP A 249 -17.62 -35.02 43.02
CA ASP A 249 -16.67 -35.92 43.72
C ASP A 249 -15.26 -35.79 43.12
N THR A 250 -15.12 -35.19 41.95
CA THR A 250 -13.83 -34.99 41.29
C THR A 250 -13.04 -33.88 41.98
N SER A 251 -11.98 -34.24 42.67
CA SER A 251 -11.08 -33.27 43.30
C SER A 251 -10.35 -32.39 42.26
N GLN A 252 -10.01 -31.16 42.64
CA GLN A 252 -9.28 -30.24 41.80
C GLN A 252 -7.95 -30.83 41.29
N GLN A 253 -7.22 -31.54 42.14
CA GLN A 253 -5.96 -32.21 41.80
C GLN A 253 -6.19 -33.30 40.73
N GLN A 254 -7.25 -34.07 40.84
CA GLN A 254 -7.63 -35.11 39.89
C GLN A 254 -8.01 -34.50 38.57
N LEU A 255 -8.85 -33.44 38.57
CA LEU A 255 -9.24 -32.66 37.37
C LEU A 255 -8.01 -32.17 36.60
N TYR A 256 -7.08 -31.49 37.27
CA TYR A 256 -5.87 -30.97 36.61
C TYR A 256 -4.99 -32.10 36.03
N ARG A 257 -4.87 -33.22 36.73
CA ARG A 257 -4.11 -34.37 36.25
C ARG A 257 -4.74 -34.98 34.99
N ILE A 258 -6.05 -35.20 34.99
CA ILE A 258 -6.77 -35.77 33.83
C ILE A 258 -6.72 -34.81 32.68
N GLY A 259 -7.09 -33.53 32.87
CA GLY A 259 -7.08 -32.51 31.85
C GLY A 259 -5.69 -32.30 31.23
N THR A 260 -4.63 -32.31 32.02
CA THR A 260 -3.25 -32.22 31.50
C THR A 260 -2.91 -33.40 30.61
N LYS A 261 -3.30 -34.65 31.02
CA LYS A 261 -3.08 -35.84 30.21
C LYS A 261 -3.86 -35.76 28.88
N MET A 262 -5.12 -35.34 28.92
CA MET A 262 -5.96 -35.17 27.72
C MET A 262 -5.36 -34.11 26.76
N GLY A 263 -4.95 -32.95 27.28
CA GLY A 263 -4.30 -31.91 26.50
C GLY A 263 -2.97 -32.36 25.86
N THR A 264 -2.17 -33.12 26.62
CA THR A 264 -0.90 -33.71 26.14
C THR A 264 -1.15 -34.77 25.05
N MET A 265 -2.17 -35.64 25.25
CA MET A 265 -2.54 -36.65 24.23
C MET A 265 -3.04 -35.97 22.94
N LEU A 266 -3.90 -34.98 23.05
CA LEU A 266 -4.35 -34.18 21.88
C LEU A 266 -3.15 -33.58 21.12
N GLN A 267 -2.21 -32.97 21.83
CA GLN A 267 -0.98 -32.45 21.19
C GLN A 267 -0.19 -33.55 20.50
N ARG A 268 -0.05 -34.72 21.16
CA ARG A 268 0.64 -35.88 20.57
C ARG A 268 -0.04 -36.35 19.27
N VAL A 269 -1.37 -36.45 19.26
CA VAL A 269 -2.14 -36.85 18.07
C VAL A 269 -1.92 -35.86 16.90
N CYS A 270 -1.88 -34.56 17.17
CA CYS A 270 -1.75 -33.53 16.13
C CYS A 270 -0.32 -33.36 15.61
N GLN A 271 0.70 -33.34 16.50
CA GLN A 271 2.03 -32.84 16.14
C GLN A 271 3.16 -33.86 16.21
N SER A 272 2.94 -35.06 16.82
CA SER A 272 4.01 -35.99 17.06
C SER A 272 3.99 -37.17 16.08
N VAL A 273 5.13 -37.81 15.90
CA VAL A 273 5.21 -39.12 15.24
C VAL A 273 4.63 -40.16 16.20
N ILE A 274 3.71 -40.98 15.74
CA ILE A 274 3.08 -42.09 16.51
C ILE A 274 3.49 -43.39 15.85
N MET A 275 3.89 -44.35 16.66
CA MET A 275 4.29 -45.67 16.16
C MET A 275 3.09 -46.37 15.49
N GLY A 276 3.30 -46.94 14.32
CA GLY A 276 2.23 -47.54 13.50
C GLY A 276 1.48 -46.57 12.61
N VAL A 277 1.69 -45.26 12.72
CA VAL A 277 1.05 -44.22 11.87
C VAL A 277 2.02 -43.75 10.81
N ALA A 278 1.77 -44.13 9.57
CA ALA A 278 2.57 -43.69 8.40
C ALA A 278 2.22 -42.26 7.96
N GLU A 279 1.03 -41.78 8.27
CA GLU A 279 0.57 -40.44 7.92
C GLU A 279 1.37 -39.35 8.66
N PRO A 280 1.87 -38.31 7.96
CA PRO A 280 2.58 -37.22 8.60
C PRO A 280 1.71 -36.51 9.66
N ALA A 281 2.32 -35.91 10.66
CA ALA A 281 1.64 -35.04 11.63
C ALA A 281 0.86 -33.89 10.94
N LEU A 282 -0.11 -33.32 11.64
CA LEU A 282 -0.92 -32.21 11.09
C LEU A 282 -0.15 -30.90 11.13
N TRP A 283 -0.04 -30.29 12.29
CA TRP A 283 0.60 -29.00 12.54
C TRP A 283 1.04 -28.91 14.01
N GLN A 284 1.83 -27.87 14.32
CA GLN A 284 2.29 -27.62 15.69
C GLN A 284 1.20 -26.90 16.50
N ILE A 285 1.07 -27.27 17.76
CA ILE A 285 0.21 -26.59 18.72
C ILE A 285 1.05 -25.65 19.58
N ASP A 286 0.70 -24.36 19.60
CA ASP A 286 1.31 -23.37 20.49
C ASP A 286 0.35 -22.99 21.63
N GLY A 287 0.75 -23.31 22.86
CA GLY A 287 0.05 -22.92 24.08
C GLY A 287 0.63 -21.66 24.72
N GLY A 288 1.48 -20.91 24.04
CA GLY A 288 2.19 -19.74 24.59
C GLY A 288 1.32 -18.55 24.93
N LEU A 289 0.07 -18.50 24.43
CA LEU A 289 -0.90 -17.44 24.75
C LEU A 289 -1.76 -17.74 25.99
N ARG A 290 -1.55 -18.90 26.65
CA ARG A 290 -2.23 -19.19 27.92
C ARG A 290 -1.69 -18.32 29.07
N PRO A 291 -2.44 -18.15 30.16
CA PRO A 291 -1.95 -17.45 31.34
C PRO A 291 -0.55 -17.89 31.78
N GLU A 292 0.35 -16.93 32.04
CA GLU A 292 1.78 -17.12 32.34
C GLU A 292 2.61 -17.74 31.21
N GLY A 293 2.04 -17.83 29.98
CA GLY A 293 2.74 -18.34 28.81
C GLY A 293 3.20 -19.80 28.97
N LYS A 294 4.41 -20.10 28.55
CA LYS A 294 4.97 -21.46 28.58
C LYS A 294 5.23 -21.99 30.00
N ASP A 295 5.38 -21.10 30.97
CA ASP A 295 5.63 -21.44 32.38
C ASP A 295 4.34 -21.73 33.16
N GLY A 296 3.18 -21.35 32.62
CA GLY A 296 1.88 -21.60 33.24
C GLY A 296 1.35 -23.01 33.02
N SER A 297 0.39 -23.43 33.87
CA SER A 297 -0.29 -24.71 33.76
C SER A 297 -0.92 -24.91 32.38
N LEU A 298 -0.81 -26.12 31.82
CA LEU A 298 -1.33 -26.46 30.48
C LEU A 298 -2.86 -26.30 30.41
N VAL A 299 -3.56 -26.68 31.44
CA VAL A 299 -5.01 -26.57 31.60
C VAL A 299 -5.35 -25.74 32.83
N ARG A 300 -6.46 -25.00 32.80
CA ARG A 300 -6.98 -24.21 33.93
C ARG A 300 -8.50 -24.26 33.97
N THR A 301 -9.08 -24.08 35.16
CA THR A 301 -10.50 -23.87 35.32
C THR A 301 -10.89 -22.43 34.91
N LEU A 302 -12.17 -22.19 34.69
CA LEU A 302 -12.71 -20.87 34.35
C LEU A 302 -12.39 -19.85 35.43
N GLU A 303 -12.56 -20.21 36.70
CA GLU A 303 -12.29 -19.36 37.86
C GLU A 303 -10.80 -18.99 37.94
N SER A 304 -9.91 -19.93 37.61
CA SER A 304 -8.46 -19.69 37.57
C SER A 304 -8.08 -18.71 36.43
N HIS A 305 -8.73 -18.83 35.28
CA HIS A 305 -8.54 -17.87 34.19
C HIS A 305 -9.03 -16.48 34.59
N GLN A 306 -10.22 -16.37 35.18
CA GLN A 306 -10.77 -15.10 35.63
C GLN A 306 -9.84 -14.42 36.63
N ALA A 307 -9.40 -15.11 37.65
CA ALA A 307 -8.50 -14.56 38.67
C ALA A 307 -7.18 -14.07 38.09
N TYR A 308 -6.66 -14.74 37.05
CA TYR A 308 -5.45 -14.32 36.35
C TYR A 308 -5.68 -13.05 35.57
N TYR A 309 -6.71 -13.01 34.72
CA TYR A 309 -6.99 -11.85 33.85
C TYR A 309 -7.35 -10.60 34.65
N GLU A 310 -7.98 -10.72 35.80
CA GLU A 310 -8.29 -9.59 36.67
C GLU A 310 -7.06 -8.99 37.35
N LYS A 311 -6.06 -9.81 37.71
CA LYS A 311 -4.97 -9.37 38.57
C LYS A 311 -3.61 -9.25 37.89
N TRP A 312 -3.28 -10.13 36.93
CA TRP A 312 -1.92 -10.32 36.45
C TRP A 312 -1.72 -10.07 34.97
N ALA A 313 -2.79 -10.17 34.16
CA ALA A 313 -2.69 -10.07 32.72
C ALA A 313 -2.14 -8.73 32.25
N GLN A 314 -1.24 -8.78 31.30
CA GLN A 314 -0.64 -7.63 30.62
C GLN A 314 -1.57 -7.06 29.54
N ASN A 315 -1.38 -5.82 29.13
CA ASN A 315 -2.21 -5.16 28.13
C ASN A 315 -2.27 -5.89 26.78
N TRP A 316 -1.18 -6.48 26.34
CA TRP A 316 -1.12 -7.25 25.09
C TRP A 316 -1.93 -8.56 25.11
N GLU A 317 -2.17 -9.15 26.28
CA GLU A 317 -2.98 -10.37 26.41
C GLU A 317 -4.45 -10.08 26.07
N PHE A 318 -4.98 -8.92 26.40
CA PHE A 318 -6.32 -8.51 26.00
C PHE A 318 -6.42 -8.27 24.50
N GLN A 319 -5.34 -7.80 23.85
CA GLN A 319 -5.26 -7.73 22.39
C GLN A 319 -5.28 -9.14 21.76
N ALA A 320 -4.59 -10.10 22.35
CA ALA A 320 -4.62 -11.50 21.90
C ALA A 320 -6.02 -12.13 22.08
N LEU A 321 -6.68 -11.87 23.22
CA LEU A 321 -8.02 -12.36 23.53
C LEU A 321 -9.12 -11.81 22.62
N LEU A 322 -8.89 -10.71 21.89
CA LEU A 322 -9.81 -10.21 20.88
C LEU A 322 -10.16 -11.28 19.84
N LYS A 323 -9.19 -12.15 19.52
CA LYS A 323 -9.36 -13.24 18.55
C LYS A 323 -9.77 -14.58 19.20
N ALA A 324 -10.06 -14.62 20.48
CA ALA A 324 -10.47 -15.85 21.17
C ALA A 324 -11.82 -16.38 20.64
N ARG A 325 -11.91 -17.71 20.41
CA ARG A 325 -13.12 -18.40 19.99
C ARG A 325 -13.11 -19.86 20.49
N PRO A 326 -14.23 -20.42 20.99
CA PRO A 326 -14.36 -21.85 21.21
C PRO A 326 -14.26 -22.59 19.87
N VAL A 327 -13.39 -23.62 19.80
CA VAL A 327 -13.11 -24.35 18.55
C VAL A 327 -13.43 -25.83 18.65
N ALA A 328 -13.34 -26.43 19.83
CA ALA A 328 -13.67 -27.83 20.06
C ALA A 328 -13.99 -28.12 21.53
N GLY A 329 -14.58 -29.28 21.81
CA GLY A 329 -14.91 -29.75 23.14
C GLY A 329 -16.23 -29.19 23.65
N ASP A 330 -16.35 -29.02 24.95
CA ASP A 330 -17.59 -28.65 25.63
C ASP A 330 -18.05 -27.22 25.31
N PRO A 331 -19.17 -27.04 24.60
CA PRO A 331 -19.61 -25.72 24.17
C PRO A 331 -20.05 -24.82 25.33
N GLN A 332 -20.56 -25.38 26.43
CA GLN A 332 -21.00 -24.60 27.59
C GLN A 332 -19.80 -23.95 28.31
N ILE A 333 -18.66 -24.66 28.39
CA ILE A 333 -17.42 -24.10 28.97
C ILE A 333 -16.85 -23.05 28.03
N GLY A 334 -16.90 -23.31 26.72
CA GLY A 334 -16.47 -22.36 25.71
C GLY A 334 -17.24 -21.05 25.78
N ASP A 335 -18.58 -21.11 25.82
CA ASP A 335 -19.45 -19.94 25.95
C ASP A 335 -19.24 -19.19 27.27
N ALA A 336 -19.04 -19.92 28.38
CA ALA A 336 -18.74 -19.32 29.68
C ALA A 336 -17.39 -18.57 29.65
N TYR A 337 -16.36 -19.13 28.98
CA TYR A 337 -15.08 -18.46 28.81
C TYR A 337 -15.21 -17.17 28.00
N MET A 338 -15.96 -17.20 26.91
CA MET A 338 -16.22 -15.99 26.11
C MET A 338 -17.01 -14.93 26.86
N SER A 339 -18.03 -15.37 27.66
CA SER A 339 -18.82 -14.47 28.48
C SER A 339 -18.00 -13.77 29.56
N MET A 340 -17.00 -14.45 30.11
CA MET A 340 -16.04 -13.92 31.08
C MET A 340 -15.04 -12.95 30.44
N THR A 341 -14.44 -13.32 29.31
CA THR A 341 -13.32 -12.56 28.72
C THR A 341 -13.72 -11.35 27.90
N ARG A 342 -14.86 -11.41 27.18
CA ARG A 342 -15.33 -10.32 26.30
C ARG A 342 -15.46 -8.97 27.01
N PRO A 343 -16.07 -8.84 28.21
CA PRO A 343 -16.12 -7.56 28.92
C PRO A 343 -14.74 -7.01 29.26
N MET A 344 -13.78 -7.88 29.58
CA MET A 344 -12.41 -7.50 29.92
C MET A 344 -11.67 -6.96 28.69
N VAL A 345 -11.82 -7.62 27.54
CA VAL A 345 -11.25 -7.19 26.24
C VAL A 345 -11.75 -5.81 25.88
N TRP A 346 -13.06 -5.58 25.88
CA TRP A 346 -13.64 -4.29 25.45
C TRP A 346 -13.46 -3.17 26.47
N SER A 347 -13.04 -3.47 27.69
CA SER A 347 -12.66 -2.46 28.67
C SER A 347 -11.15 -2.23 28.76
N ALA A 348 -10.34 -3.01 28.05
CA ALA A 348 -8.88 -2.99 28.18
C ALA A 348 -8.25 -1.64 27.86
N SER A 349 -8.84 -0.87 26.92
CA SER A 349 -8.35 0.47 26.57
C SER A 349 -8.40 1.50 27.71
N LYS A 350 -9.13 1.21 28.82
CA LYS A 350 -9.11 2.03 30.04
C LYS A 350 -7.85 1.83 30.90
N ARG A 351 -7.11 0.76 30.64
CA ARG A 351 -5.92 0.44 31.44
C ARG A 351 -4.82 1.47 31.15
N LYS A 352 -4.02 1.76 32.18
CA LYS A 352 -2.92 2.71 32.07
C LYS A 352 -1.94 2.26 30.97
N ASN A 353 -1.49 3.20 30.15
CA ASN A 353 -0.52 2.99 29.06
C ASN A 353 -0.92 1.96 28.00
N PHE A 354 -2.19 1.56 27.90
CA PHE A 354 -2.63 0.50 27.00
C PHE A 354 -2.13 0.66 25.56
N VAL A 355 -2.39 1.81 24.95
CA VAL A 355 -1.98 2.11 23.56
C VAL A 355 -0.46 2.07 23.43
N TYR A 356 0.25 2.71 24.35
CA TYR A 356 1.72 2.73 24.36
C TYR A 356 2.32 1.33 24.46
N ASP A 357 1.82 0.47 25.36
CA ASP A 357 2.31 -0.89 25.54
C ASP A 357 2.09 -1.75 24.28
N CYS A 358 0.93 -1.61 23.63
CA CYS A 358 0.66 -2.27 22.35
C CYS A 358 1.60 -1.80 21.23
N GLN A 359 1.88 -0.50 21.15
CA GLN A 359 2.84 0.06 20.18
C GLN A 359 4.28 -0.42 20.46
N GLN A 360 4.69 -0.47 21.71
CA GLN A 360 5.99 -1.01 22.11
C GLN A 360 6.10 -2.52 21.80
N MET A 361 5.01 -3.27 22.00
CA MET A 361 4.97 -4.68 21.62
C MET A 361 5.18 -4.87 20.10
N ARG A 362 4.51 -4.09 19.25
CA ARG A 362 4.72 -4.14 17.79
C ARG A 362 6.18 -3.85 17.42
N LYS A 363 6.76 -2.83 18.02
CA LYS A 363 8.17 -2.47 17.79
C LYS A 363 9.12 -3.60 18.20
N ARG A 364 8.92 -4.22 19.38
CA ARG A 364 9.74 -5.36 19.79
C ARG A 364 9.66 -6.51 18.81
N VAL A 365 8.48 -6.86 18.32
CA VAL A 365 8.30 -7.92 17.32
C VAL A 365 9.05 -7.60 16.02
N GLU A 366 9.03 -6.33 15.58
CA GLU A 366 9.79 -5.87 14.41
C GLU A 366 11.30 -5.97 14.62
N ASP A 367 11.79 -5.61 15.81
CA ASP A 367 13.22 -5.62 16.16
C ASP A 367 13.81 -7.04 16.27
N LEU A 368 12.97 -8.06 16.51
CA LEU A 368 13.40 -9.47 16.55
C LEU A 368 13.73 -10.06 15.17
N ILE A 369 13.38 -9.40 14.07
CA ILE A 369 13.66 -9.90 12.73
C ILE A 369 15.13 -9.70 12.40
N ALA A 370 15.80 -10.79 12.01
CA ALA A 370 17.20 -10.74 11.57
C ALA A 370 17.36 -9.73 10.40
N PRO A 371 18.41 -8.90 10.40
CA PRO A 371 18.60 -7.86 9.38
C PRO A 371 18.52 -8.36 7.93
N ALA A 372 19.07 -9.55 7.66
CA ALA A 372 19.05 -10.16 6.34
C ALA A 372 17.65 -10.59 5.85
N LEU A 373 16.67 -10.71 6.75
CA LEU A 373 15.31 -11.15 6.43
C LEU A 373 14.29 -10.01 6.39
N LYS A 374 14.67 -8.79 6.82
CA LYS A 374 13.74 -7.67 6.97
C LYS A 374 12.94 -7.35 5.70
N ASP A 375 13.57 -7.47 4.52
CA ASP A 375 12.93 -7.17 3.25
C ASP A 375 12.15 -8.35 2.64
N ARG A 376 12.28 -9.53 3.24
CA ARG A 376 11.62 -10.74 2.79
C ARG A 376 10.49 -11.22 3.72
N GLU A 377 10.45 -10.72 4.94
CA GLU A 377 9.49 -11.16 5.98
C GLU A 377 8.10 -10.56 5.71
N ILE A 378 7.20 -11.37 5.15
CA ILE A 378 5.83 -10.97 4.76
C ILE A 378 4.95 -10.73 6.00
N LYS A 379 5.12 -11.51 7.07
CA LYS A 379 4.22 -11.48 8.23
C LYS A 379 4.63 -10.44 9.26
N LEU A 380 5.88 -10.49 9.76
CA LEU A 380 6.35 -9.68 10.87
C LEU A 380 7.08 -8.41 10.43
N GLY A 381 7.49 -8.35 9.14
CA GLY A 381 8.25 -7.25 8.55
C GLY A 381 7.46 -5.94 8.51
N ARG A 382 8.20 -4.86 8.24
CA ARG A 382 7.61 -3.54 7.99
C ARG A 382 6.76 -3.57 6.72
N GLY A 383 5.55 -3.08 6.81
CA GLY A 383 4.60 -3.12 5.71
C GLY A 383 4.07 -4.52 5.41
N GLY A 384 4.11 -5.45 6.37
CA GLY A 384 3.57 -6.80 6.25
C GLY A 384 2.28 -7.00 7.03
N LEU A 385 1.77 -8.23 7.04
CA LEU A 385 0.49 -8.62 7.61
C LEU A 385 0.25 -8.10 9.04
N ARG A 386 1.29 -8.13 9.90
CA ARG A 386 1.18 -7.66 11.29
C ARG A 386 0.91 -6.16 11.40
N ASP A 387 1.39 -5.34 10.46
CA ASP A 387 1.11 -3.91 10.48
C ASP A 387 -0.39 -3.66 10.27
N VAL A 388 -1.04 -4.41 9.36
CA VAL A 388 -2.49 -4.34 9.16
C VAL A 388 -3.25 -4.87 10.37
N GLU A 389 -2.92 -6.08 10.85
CA GLU A 389 -3.59 -6.73 11.98
C GLU A 389 -3.55 -5.85 13.25
N PHE A 390 -2.37 -5.30 13.59
CA PHE A 390 -2.22 -4.45 14.78
C PHE A 390 -2.96 -3.12 14.62
N THR A 391 -2.98 -2.54 13.40
CA THR A 391 -3.75 -1.32 13.13
C THR A 391 -5.24 -1.53 13.39
N VAL A 392 -5.80 -2.61 12.84
CA VAL A 392 -7.21 -2.95 13.00
C VAL A 392 -7.56 -3.24 14.45
N GLN A 393 -6.79 -4.11 15.11
CA GLN A 393 -7.02 -4.50 16.52
C GLN A 393 -6.95 -3.32 17.48
N MET A 394 -6.00 -2.40 17.27
CA MET A 394 -5.87 -1.21 18.10
C MET A 394 -7.12 -0.33 18.01
N LEU A 395 -7.59 -0.08 16.79
CA LEU A 395 -8.81 0.70 16.59
C LEU A 395 -10.03 0.03 17.20
N GLN A 396 -10.14 -1.30 17.05
CA GLN A 396 -11.22 -2.07 17.68
C GLN A 396 -11.21 -1.94 19.21
N LEU A 397 -10.05 -2.13 19.85
CA LEU A 397 -9.94 -2.08 21.31
C LEU A 397 -10.21 -0.68 21.87
N VAL A 398 -9.85 0.37 21.13
CA VAL A 398 -10.11 1.75 21.54
C VAL A 398 -11.58 2.11 21.37
N HIS A 399 -12.17 1.82 20.21
CA HIS A 399 -13.51 2.26 19.85
C HIS A 399 -14.62 1.24 20.16
N GLY A 400 -14.34 -0.05 20.14
CA GLY A 400 -15.30 -1.14 20.39
C GLY A 400 -15.82 -1.21 21.82
N ARG A 401 -15.27 -0.38 22.72
CA ARG A 401 -15.83 -0.16 24.04
C ARG A 401 -17.21 0.49 23.98
N THR A 402 -17.37 1.48 23.11
CA THR A 402 -18.58 2.29 22.95
C THR A 402 -19.39 1.89 21.72
N ASP A 403 -18.75 1.29 20.73
CA ASP A 403 -19.37 0.83 19.49
C ASP A 403 -19.28 -0.69 19.40
N GLU A 404 -20.38 -1.37 19.72
CA GLU A 404 -20.46 -2.84 19.72
C GLU A 404 -20.39 -3.43 18.31
N THR A 405 -20.69 -2.66 17.27
CA THR A 405 -20.62 -3.13 15.88
C THR A 405 -19.20 -3.51 15.46
N LEU A 406 -18.18 -2.95 16.13
CA LEU A 406 -16.78 -3.23 15.87
C LEU A 406 -16.28 -4.55 16.51
N ARG A 407 -17.12 -5.24 17.29
CA ARG A 407 -16.75 -6.44 18.06
C ARG A 407 -16.76 -7.69 17.19
N THR A 408 -15.77 -7.79 16.31
CA THR A 408 -15.52 -8.95 15.44
C THR A 408 -14.07 -9.44 15.61
N SER A 409 -13.78 -10.69 15.22
CA SER A 409 -12.44 -11.28 15.34
C SER A 409 -11.65 -11.30 14.03
N ALA A 410 -12.34 -11.33 12.87
CA ALA A 410 -11.70 -11.38 11.56
C ALA A 410 -11.22 -10.00 11.11
N THR A 411 -9.97 -9.90 10.63
CA THR A 411 -9.29 -8.65 10.28
C THR A 411 -10.02 -7.86 9.19
N LEU A 412 -10.40 -8.51 8.09
CA LEU A 412 -11.09 -7.85 6.96
C LEU A 412 -12.49 -7.36 7.33
N GLU A 413 -13.26 -8.17 8.06
CA GLU A 413 -14.59 -7.78 8.55
C GLU A 413 -14.48 -6.62 9.54
N SER A 414 -13.49 -6.66 10.42
CA SER A 414 -13.22 -5.56 11.36
C SER A 414 -12.86 -4.27 10.64
N LEU A 415 -12.03 -4.36 9.60
CA LEU A 415 -11.65 -3.21 8.78
C LEU A 415 -12.84 -2.61 8.04
N ARG A 416 -13.75 -3.47 7.50
CA ARG A 416 -15.00 -3.04 6.88
C ARG A 416 -15.87 -2.27 7.87
N ARG A 417 -16.07 -2.81 9.07
CA ARG A 417 -16.88 -2.16 10.12
C ARG A 417 -16.27 -0.87 10.64
N LEU A 418 -14.94 -0.82 10.78
CA LEU A 418 -14.22 0.41 11.11
C LEU A 418 -14.41 1.50 10.04
N SER A 419 -14.47 1.10 8.78
CA SER A 419 -14.74 2.04 7.68
C SER A 419 -16.19 2.51 7.67
N GLU A 420 -17.16 1.63 7.89
CA GLU A 420 -18.60 1.96 7.99
C GLU A 420 -18.88 2.88 9.18
N GLY A 421 -18.22 2.66 10.31
CA GLY A 421 -18.31 3.51 11.50
C GLY A 421 -17.56 4.84 11.37
N GLY A 422 -16.81 5.07 10.27
CA GLY A 422 -16.04 6.31 10.03
C GLY A 422 -14.74 6.43 10.83
N TYR A 423 -14.25 5.35 11.41
CA TYR A 423 -12.98 5.31 12.15
C TYR A 423 -11.76 5.22 11.24
N VAL A 424 -11.94 4.71 10.04
CA VAL A 424 -10.95 4.66 8.95
C VAL A 424 -11.63 5.12 7.67
N SER A 425 -10.94 5.91 6.84
CA SER A 425 -11.53 6.35 5.57
C SER A 425 -11.79 5.17 4.64
N ARG A 426 -12.85 5.23 3.81
CA ARG A 426 -13.19 4.16 2.85
C ARG A 426 -12.04 3.83 1.92
N LYS A 427 -11.30 4.85 1.45
CA LYS A 427 -10.13 4.69 0.56
C LYS A 427 -9.00 3.94 1.26
N GLN A 428 -8.68 4.31 2.52
CA GLN A 428 -7.62 3.64 3.31
C GLN A 428 -8.01 2.20 3.65
N ALA A 429 -9.25 1.97 4.07
CA ALA A 429 -9.74 0.63 4.39
C ALA A 429 -9.72 -0.29 3.16
N ALA A 430 -10.16 0.18 2.00
CA ALA A 430 -10.13 -0.58 0.76
C ALA A 430 -8.71 -0.95 0.34
N LYS A 431 -7.75 -0.01 0.49
CA LYS A 431 -6.33 -0.27 0.21
C LYS A 431 -5.75 -1.32 1.16
N LEU A 432 -5.93 -1.14 2.48
CA LEU A 432 -5.45 -2.11 3.48
C LEU A 432 -6.06 -3.50 3.28
N ALA A 433 -7.35 -3.59 2.93
CA ALA A 433 -8.02 -4.87 2.68
C ALA A 433 -7.43 -5.59 1.46
N ARG A 434 -7.24 -4.88 0.35
CA ARG A 434 -6.64 -5.43 -0.88
C ARG A 434 -5.21 -5.89 -0.63
N ASP A 435 -4.42 -5.07 0.02
CA ASP A 435 -3.00 -5.31 0.27
C ASP A 435 -2.81 -6.47 1.27
N TYR A 436 -3.63 -6.52 2.32
CA TYR A 436 -3.67 -7.64 3.26
C TYR A 436 -4.02 -8.96 2.56
N SER A 437 -5.08 -8.97 1.72
CA SER A 437 -5.47 -10.18 0.99
C SER A 437 -4.39 -10.63 0.01
N PHE A 438 -3.72 -9.71 -0.68
CA PHE A 438 -2.60 -10.03 -1.55
C PHE A 438 -1.44 -10.69 -0.80
N GLU A 439 -1.02 -10.14 0.35
CA GLU A 439 0.03 -10.73 1.19
C GLU A 439 -0.39 -12.09 1.75
N ARG A 440 -1.67 -12.27 2.08
CA ARG A 440 -2.21 -13.56 2.54
C ARG A 440 -2.16 -14.61 1.43
N VAL A 441 -2.54 -14.28 0.21
CA VAL A 441 -2.43 -15.21 -0.93
C VAL A 441 -0.98 -15.59 -1.19
N MET A 442 -0.04 -14.63 -1.12
CA MET A 442 1.40 -14.96 -1.23
C MET A 442 1.84 -15.95 -0.15
N GLU A 443 1.45 -15.72 1.11
CA GLU A 443 1.75 -16.64 2.22
C GLU A 443 1.17 -18.03 1.94
N HIS A 444 -0.07 -18.14 1.46
CA HIS A 444 -0.72 -19.39 1.09
C HIS A 444 0.04 -20.14 -0.02
N ARG A 445 0.36 -19.46 -1.13
CA ARG A 445 1.07 -20.08 -2.27
C ARG A 445 2.47 -20.59 -1.88
N GLN A 446 3.18 -19.85 -1.03
CA GLN A 446 4.48 -20.29 -0.50
C GLN A 446 4.36 -21.53 0.39
N GLN A 447 3.32 -21.59 1.26
CA GLN A 447 3.13 -22.71 2.16
C GLN A 447 2.64 -23.96 1.45
N MET A 448 1.77 -23.85 0.43
CA MET A 448 1.26 -24.98 -0.33
C MET A 448 2.37 -25.78 -1.01
N TRP A 449 3.42 -25.13 -1.49
CA TRP A 449 4.49 -25.78 -2.23
C TRP A 449 5.10 -27.00 -1.53
N ALA A 450 5.57 -26.81 -0.33
CA ALA A 450 6.24 -27.86 0.43
C ALA A 450 5.45 -28.33 1.65
N LEU A 451 4.23 -27.81 1.86
CA LEU A 451 3.44 -27.97 3.08
C LEU A 451 4.29 -27.71 4.33
N LYS A 452 5.08 -26.62 4.27
CA LYS A 452 5.95 -26.17 5.34
C LYS A 452 5.64 -24.74 5.72
N ARG A 453 5.83 -24.44 7.01
CA ARG A 453 5.69 -23.08 7.51
C ARG A 453 6.75 -22.17 6.91
N THR A 454 6.31 -21.12 6.22
CA THR A 454 7.17 -20.06 5.70
C THR A 454 6.40 -18.74 5.69
N HIS A 455 7.13 -17.64 5.89
CA HIS A 455 6.63 -16.26 5.84
C HIS A 455 7.58 -15.38 5.02
N LEU A 456 8.47 -16.00 4.23
CA LEU A 456 9.51 -15.28 3.51
C LEU A 456 9.17 -15.17 2.04
N PHE A 457 9.26 -13.96 1.51
CA PHE A 457 9.30 -13.74 0.07
C PHE A 457 10.55 -14.43 -0.53
N PRO A 458 10.50 -14.95 -1.77
CA PRO A 458 11.65 -15.60 -2.41
C PRO A 458 12.93 -14.78 -2.29
N ASP A 459 14.08 -15.47 -2.20
CA ASP A 459 15.37 -14.81 -2.17
C ASP A 459 15.71 -14.28 -3.56
N LEU A 460 15.90 -12.98 -3.67
CA LEU A 460 16.24 -12.34 -4.95
C LEU A 460 17.75 -12.36 -5.22
N GLY A 461 18.57 -12.72 -4.22
CA GLY A 461 20.02 -12.76 -4.33
C GLY A 461 20.59 -11.42 -4.80
N ASP A 462 21.60 -11.48 -5.69
CA ASP A 462 22.20 -10.33 -6.37
C ASP A 462 21.39 -9.83 -7.59
N GLY A 463 20.22 -10.42 -7.83
CA GLY A 463 19.29 -9.99 -8.89
C GLY A 463 18.57 -8.68 -8.61
N SER A 464 18.68 -8.15 -7.38
CA SER A 464 18.06 -6.87 -7.01
C SER A 464 18.79 -6.15 -5.89
N VAL A 465 18.76 -4.81 -5.93
CA VAL A 465 19.30 -3.92 -4.89
C VAL A 465 18.23 -2.90 -4.49
N GLY A 466 18.04 -2.70 -3.19
CA GLY A 466 17.00 -1.82 -2.67
C GLY A 466 15.92 -2.58 -1.91
N GLY A 467 14.79 -1.95 -1.64
CA GLY A 467 13.68 -2.54 -0.89
C GLY A 467 12.68 -1.49 -0.42
N LEU A 468 12.18 -1.63 0.81
CA LEU A 468 11.12 -0.78 1.35
C LEU A 468 11.47 0.72 1.38
N GLU A 469 12.71 1.06 1.74
CA GLU A 469 13.14 2.46 1.93
C GLU A 469 13.67 3.11 0.64
N LYS A 470 14.08 2.30 -0.34
CA LYS A 470 14.59 2.76 -1.64
C LYS A 470 13.94 1.97 -2.75
N LYS A 471 13.61 2.65 -3.86
CA LYS A 471 13.12 1.94 -5.04
C LYS A 471 14.10 0.83 -5.40
N ARG A 472 13.56 -0.38 -5.59
CA ARG A 472 14.36 -1.55 -5.91
C ARG A 472 14.85 -1.47 -7.36
N ASP A 473 16.14 -1.62 -7.55
CA ASP A 473 16.74 -1.86 -8.86
C ASP A 473 16.81 -3.36 -9.10
N VAL A 474 16.33 -3.81 -10.25
CA VAL A 474 16.15 -5.23 -10.56
C VAL A 474 16.85 -5.63 -11.85
N ASN A 475 17.55 -6.76 -11.82
CA ASN A 475 18.03 -7.43 -13.02
C ASN A 475 16.98 -8.44 -13.48
N VAL A 476 16.20 -8.09 -14.50
CA VAL A 476 15.06 -8.87 -15.01
C VAL A 476 15.50 -10.28 -15.42
N GLU A 477 16.67 -10.44 -16.07
CA GLU A 477 17.17 -11.74 -16.50
C GLU A 477 17.45 -12.67 -15.30
N LYS A 478 18.11 -12.15 -14.25
CA LYS A 478 18.37 -12.94 -13.03
C LYS A 478 17.08 -13.29 -12.28
N LEU A 479 16.13 -12.35 -12.21
CA LEU A 479 14.83 -12.61 -11.57
C LEU A 479 14.05 -13.69 -12.32
N SER A 480 14.03 -13.66 -13.65
CA SER A 480 13.32 -14.65 -14.47
C SER A 480 13.91 -16.06 -14.37
N GLN A 481 15.18 -16.18 -13.97
CA GLN A 481 15.85 -17.47 -13.73
C GLN A 481 15.56 -18.05 -12.33
N ASN A 482 15.04 -17.24 -11.39
CA ASN A 482 14.72 -17.70 -10.03
C ASN A 482 13.46 -18.59 -10.03
N PRO A 483 13.56 -19.90 -9.75
CA PRO A 483 12.42 -20.82 -9.86
C PRO A 483 11.33 -20.55 -8.82
N GLU A 484 11.68 -20.14 -7.59
CA GLU A 484 10.70 -19.84 -6.55
C GLU A 484 9.90 -18.58 -6.89
N LEU A 485 10.59 -17.54 -7.36
CA LEU A 485 9.94 -16.28 -7.75
C LEU A 485 9.05 -16.46 -8.97
N ARG A 486 9.52 -17.21 -9.97
CA ARG A 486 8.77 -17.50 -11.20
C ARG A 486 7.49 -18.29 -10.89
N ARG A 487 7.57 -19.33 -10.06
CA ARG A 487 6.41 -20.10 -9.59
C ARG A 487 5.41 -19.20 -8.86
N LEU A 488 5.88 -18.38 -7.96
CA LEU A 488 5.01 -17.47 -7.21
C LEU A 488 4.37 -16.42 -8.13
N ALA A 489 5.11 -15.85 -9.08
CA ALA A 489 4.61 -14.88 -10.05
C ALA A 489 3.51 -15.50 -10.94
N ARG A 490 3.71 -16.72 -11.43
CA ARG A 490 2.68 -17.45 -12.21
C ARG A 490 1.39 -17.69 -11.42
N ALA A 491 1.47 -17.86 -10.09
CA ALA A 491 0.29 -17.99 -9.24
C ALA A 491 -0.59 -16.72 -9.21
N PHE A 492 -0.06 -15.57 -9.64
CA PHE A 492 -0.77 -14.31 -9.78
C PHE A 492 -0.97 -13.87 -11.24
N GLY A 493 -0.59 -14.71 -12.21
CA GLY A 493 -0.63 -14.34 -13.62
C GLY A 493 0.35 -13.21 -13.99
N LEU A 494 1.44 -13.03 -13.22
CA LEU A 494 2.43 -11.96 -13.37
C LEU A 494 3.78 -12.49 -13.86
N HIS A 495 4.60 -11.60 -14.41
CA HIS A 495 6.02 -11.83 -14.58
C HIS A 495 6.79 -11.63 -13.26
N ALA A 496 8.00 -12.17 -13.16
CA ALA A 496 8.80 -12.14 -11.94
C ALA A 496 9.06 -10.69 -11.44
N GLU A 497 9.43 -9.79 -12.35
CA GLU A 497 9.69 -8.38 -12.07
C GLU A 497 8.43 -7.63 -11.66
N GLU A 498 7.28 -7.94 -12.25
CA GLU A 498 5.99 -7.35 -11.89
C GLU A 498 5.57 -7.75 -10.48
N LEU A 499 5.76 -9.02 -10.11
CA LEU A 499 5.48 -9.47 -8.76
C LEU A 499 6.36 -8.77 -7.73
N VAL A 500 7.67 -8.60 -8.00
CA VAL A 500 8.59 -7.88 -7.11
C VAL A 500 8.15 -6.43 -6.95
N ALA A 501 7.82 -5.76 -8.05
CA ALA A 501 7.33 -4.37 -8.02
C ALA A 501 6.04 -4.24 -7.21
N LYS A 502 5.09 -5.15 -7.41
CA LYS A 502 3.82 -5.22 -6.70
C LYS A 502 4.01 -5.48 -5.21
N TYR A 503 4.89 -6.38 -4.83
CA TYR A 503 5.23 -6.67 -3.45
C TYR A 503 5.81 -5.45 -2.74
N ASP A 504 6.78 -4.76 -3.37
CA ASP A 504 7.38 -3.56 -2.81
C ASP A 504 6.39 -2.39 -2.71
N GLU A 505 5.48 -2.23 -3.69
CA GLU A 505 4.40 -1.24 -3.65
C GLU A 505 3.46 -1.51 -2.47
N THR A 506 2.98 -2.75 -2.36
CA THR A 506 2.08 -3.20 -1.28
C THR A 506 2.70 -2.94 0.09
N ARG A 507 3.94 -3.33 0.32
CA ARG A 507 4.64 -3.10 1.60
C ARG A 507 4.79 -1.62 1.93
N ARG A 508 5.15 -0.79 0.95
CA ARG A 508 5.24 0.67 1.16
C ARG A 508 3.89 1.28 1.51
N GLU A 509 2.83 0.85 0.82
CA GLU A 509 1.48 1.35 1.09
C GLU A 509 0.99 0.92 2.47
N VAL A 510 1.10 -0.37 2.82
CA VAL A 510 0.73 -0.88 4.15
C VAL A 510 1.52 -0.17 5.25
N ARG A 511 2.85 -0.01 5.08
CA ARG A 511 3.68 0.68 6.09
C ARG A 511 3.28 2.14 6.26
N ARG A 512 3.03 2.85 5.18
CA ARG A 512 2.57 4.24 5.22
C ARG A 512 1.25 4.34 5.97
N LEU A 513 0.26 3.53 5.62
CA LEU A 513 -1.06 3.53 6.27
C LEU A 513 -0.98 3.11 7.74
N HIS A 514 -0.13 2.12 8.07
CA HIS A 514 0.12 1.72 9.44
C HIS A 514 0.73 2.87 10.27
N MET A 515 1.73 3.57 9.73
CA MET A 515 2.31 4.73 10.43
C MET A 515 1.27 5.84 10.63
N ASP A 516 0.46 6.11 9.62
CA ASP A 516 -0.58 7.14 9.67
C ASP A 516 -1.70 6.83 10.67
N ILE A 517 -2.08 5.55 10.81
CA ILE A 517 -3.25 5.15 11.59
C ILE A 517 -2.85 4.63 12.97
N TYR A 518 -1.90 3.69 13.04
CA TYR A 518 -1.52 2.98 14.28
C TYR A 518 -0.68 3.83 15.23
N TYR A 519 0.29 4.58 14.68
CA TYR A 519 1.11 5.51 15.47
C TYR A 519 0.49 6.90 15.60
N ARG A 520 -0.72 7.08 15.08
CA ARG A 520 -1.52 8.26 15.37
C ARG A 520 -1.55 8.48 16.89
N PRO A 521 -1.32 9.71 17.38
CA PRO A 521 -1.54 10.01 18.79
C PRO A 521 -3.01 9.77 19.12
N MET A 522 -3.32 8.57 19.59
CA MET A 522 -4.61 8.30 20.19
C MET A 522 -4.61 9.02 21.52
N LEU A 523 -5.36 10.11 21.61
CA LEU A 523 -5.54 10.82 22.85
C LEU A 523 -6.09 9.86 23.89
N PRO A 524 -5.53 9.81 25.10
CA PRO A 524 -6.13 9.08 26.20
C PRO A 524 -7.59 9.53 26.31
N ILE A 525 -8.52 8.59 26.34
CA ILE A 525 -9.97 8.84 26.51
C ILE A 525 -10.25 9.63 27.79
N ALA A 526 -9.33 9.63 28.76
CA ALA A 526 -9.35 10.49 29.92
C ALA A 526 -9.34 12.01 29.58
N ALA A 527 -8.82 12.42 28.42
CA ALA A 527 -8.89 13.80 27.96
C ALA A 527 -10.24 14.18 27.33
N LEU A 528 -11.12 13.21 27.09
CA LEU A 528 -12.49 13.47 26.58
C LEU A 528 -13.48 13.88 27.67
N ASN A 529 -13.17 13.67 28.94
CA ASN A 529 -13.97 14.17 30.08
C ASN A 529 -13.38 15.50 30.49
N GLY A 530 -13.98 16.57 29.96
CA GLY A 530 -13.58 17.97 29.95
C GLY A 530 -13.25 18.70 31.28
N GLU A 531 -12.54 18.06 32.21
CA GLU A 531 -12.21 18.71 33.50
C GLU A 531 -10.70 18.88 33.79
N ASP A 532 -9.78 18.32 33.01
CA ASP A 532 -8.35 18.36 33.37
C ASP A 532 -7.39 18.98 32.32
N PHE A 533 -7.74 20.15 31.74
CA PHE A 533 -6.77 21.02 31.07
C PHE A 533 -6.17 22.10 31.98
N SER A 534 -6.24 21.97 33.29
CA SER A 534 -5.51 22.85 34.20
C SER A 534 -4.14 22.28 34.55
N LEU A 535 -3.22 22.23 33.59
CA LEU A 535 -1.80 22.20 33.93
C LEU A 535 -1.47 23.50 34.66
N ALA A 536 -0.74 23.41 35.78
CA ALA A 536 -0.18 24.58 36.41
C ALA A 536 0.59 25.39 35.36
N PRO A 537 0.44 26.73 35.26
CA PRO A 537 1.02 27.55 34.19
C PRO A 537 2.50 27.31 33.95
N GLN A 538 3.25 26.98 34.99
CA GLN A 538 4.68 26.71 34.93
C GLN A 538 4.98 25.40 34.18
N VAL A 539 4.20 24.34 34.40
CA VAL A 539 4.38 23.03 33.76
C VAL A 539 3.98 23.13 32.29
N ALA A 540 2.96 23.91 31.96
CA ALA A 540 2.56 24.18 30.60
C ALA A 540 3.67 24.93 29.84
N TYR A 541 4.26 25.97 30.44
CA TYR A 541 5.38 26.72 29.87
C TYR A 541 6.57 25.83 29.53
N GLU A 542 7.03 25.03 30.50
CA GLU A 542 8.19 24.12 30.31
C GLU A 542 7.91 23.09 29.17
N ARG A 543 6.68 22.63 29.05
CA ARG A 543 6.26 21.69 28.02
C ARG A 543 6.27 22.31 26.62
N PHE A 544 5.76 23.54 26.46
CA PHE A 544 5.82 24.25 25.17
C PHE A 544 7.27 24.56 24.77
N ALA A 545 8.10 24.99 25.72
CA ALA A 545 9.53 25.19 25.48
C ALA A 545 10.23 23.89 25.04
N SER A 546 9.91 22.76 25.66
CA SER A 546 10.46 21.43 25.30
C SER A 546 10.00 20.92 23.95
N ILE A 547 8.85 21.32 23.45
CA ILE A 547 8.33 20.99 22.11
C ILE A 547 9.04 21.84 21.03
N GLY A 548 9.64 22.97 21.41
CA GLY A 548 10.39 23.85 20.49
C GLY A 548 9.75 25.20 20.21
N PHE A 549 8.72 25.60 20.97
CA PHE A 549 8.14 26.95 20.88
C PHE A 549 9.10 27.99 21.44
N ALA A 550 9.36 29.03 20.68
CA ALA A 550 10.22 30.16 21.10
C ALA A 550 9.47 31.12 22.04
N ASP A 551 8.14 31.24 21.89
CA ASP A 551 7.27 32.01 22.77
C ASP A 551 6.16 31.12 23.40
N PRO A 552 6.48 30.35 24.46
CA PRO A 552 5.53 29.51 25.16
C PRO A 552 4.30 30.25 25.69
N GLU A 553 4.42 31.53 26.09
CA GLU A 553 3.30 32.31 26.59
C GLU A 553 2.31 32.63 25.46
N ALA A 554 2.79 33.04 24.28
CA ALA A 554 1.95 33.25 23.12
C ALA A 554 1.28 31.93 22.70
N ALA A 555 2.01 30.80 22.70
CA ALA A 555 1.47 29.49 22.41
C ALA A 555 0.33 29.11 23.37
N MET A 556 0.49 29.32 24.67
CA MET A 556 -0.57 29.10 25.66
C MET A 556 -1.81 29.96 25.39
N ARG A 557 -1.61 31.26 25.05
CA ARG A 557 -2.73 32.15 24.67
C ARG A 557 -3.47 31.63 23.43
N HIS A 558 -2.76 31.15 22.39
CA HIS A 558 -3.39 30.60 21.20
C HIS A 558 -4.20 29.33 21.52
N VAL A 559 -3.64 28.41 22.30
CA VAL A 559 -4.33 27.19 22.73
C VAL A 559 -5.60 27.53 23.56
N ALA A 560 -5.52 28.47 24.47
CA ALA A 560 -6.67 28.90 25.26
C ALA A 560 -7.82 29.43 24.38
N VAL A 561 -7.51 30.20 23.34
CA VAL A 561 -8.50 30.69 22.36
C VAL A 561 -9.12 29.55 21.57
N LEU A 562 -8.31 28.60 21.06
CA LEU A 562 -8.75 27.46 20.25
C LEU A 562 -9.65 26.49 21.02
N THR A 563 -9.46 26.39 22.34
CA THR A 563 -10.20 25.46 23.20
C THR A 563 -11.37 26.12 23.97
N ALA A 564 -11.51 27.43 23.88
CA ALA A 564 -12.56 28.16 24.58
C ALA A 564 -13.97 27.85 24.03
N GLY A 565 -14.97 27.80 24.90
CA GLY A 565 -16.38 27.65 24.53
C GLY A 565 -16.81 26.21 24.21
N VAL A 566 -18.04 26.07 23.66
CA VAL A 566 -18.74 24.79 23.45
C VAL A 566 -18.98 24.48 21.96
N SER A 567 -18.39 25.26 21.06
CA SER A 567 -18.56 25.09 19.62
C SER A 567 -18.03 23.73 19.13
N ARG A 568 -18.47 23.29 17.96
CA ARG A 568 -17.98 22.08 17.33
C ARG A 568 -16.46 22.17 17.07
N ALA A 569 -16.00 23.31 16.58
CA ALA A 569 -14.57 23.57 16.36
C ALA A 569 -13.77 23.48 17.66
N SER A 570 -14.22 24.09 18.75
CA SER A 570 -13.53 24.00 20.05
C SER A 570 -13.46 22.58 20.59
N LYS A 571 -14.49 21.76 20.37
CA LYS A 571 -14.49 20.32 20.75
C LYS A 571 -13.46 19.54 19.92
N ILE A 572 -13.41 19.78 18.60
CA ILE A 572 -12.44 19.15 17.70
C ILE A 572 -11.01 19.58 18.07
N ASN A 573 -10.80 20.88 18.31
CA ASN A 573 -9.50 21.40 18.71
C ASN A 573 -9.01 20.81 20.04
N ARG A 574 -9.87 20.68 21.06
CA ARG A 574 -9.50 19.99 22.32
C ARG A 574 -8.97 18.58 22.08
N ILE A 575 -9.51 17.89 21.08
CA ILE A 575 -9.11 16.53 20.71
C ILE A 575 -7.82 16.53 19.90
N LEU A 576 -7.65 17.44 18.95
CA LEU A 576 -6.54 17.44 17.99
C LEU A 576 -5.28 18.16 18.49
N LEU A 577 -5.43 19.18 19.35
CA LEU A 577 -4.35 20.07 19.74
C LEU A 577 -3.09 19.38 20.28
N PRO A 578 -3.14 18.34 21.11
CA PRO A 578 -1.93 17.67 21.55
C PRO A 578 -1.11 17.07 20.38
N ALA A 579 -1.79 16.52 19.37
CA ALA A 579 -1.15 16.03 18.18
C ALA A 579 -0.63 17.17 17.28
N VAL A 580 -1.46 18.19 17.10
CA VAL A 580 -1.12 19.40 16.33
C VAL A 580 0.14 20.07 16.90
N LEU A 581 0.21 20.27 18.22
CA LEU A 581 1.37 20.88 18.88
C LEU A 581 2.64 20.06 18.68
N GLN A 582 2.54 18.73 18.74
CA GLN A 582 3.66 17.84 18.49
C GLN A 582 4.13 17.93 17.02
N TRP A 583 3.20 17.93 16.06
CA TRP A 583 3.55 18.04 14.64
C TRP A 583 4.12 19.40 14.28
N LEU A 584 3.56 20.49 14.85
CA LEU A 584 4.11 21.83 14.68
C LEU A 584 5.52 21.95 15.25
N GLY A 585 5.78 21.30 16.40
CA GLY A 585 7.10 21.25 17.03
C GLY A 585 8.18 20.53 16.20
N GLN A 586 7.79 19.72 15.21
CA GLN A 586 8.71 19.09 14.26
C GLN A 586 9.10 20.02 13.10
N GLY A 587 8.43 21.15 12.94
CA GLY A 587 8.72 22.14 11.89
C GLY A 587 9.78 23.15 12.31
N GLN A 588 10.19 24.01 11.37
CA GLN A 588 11.21 25.03 11.61
C GLN A 588 10.75 26.16 12.52
N ASN A 589 9.44 26.48 12.49
CA ASN A 589 8.86 27.55 13.29
C ASN A 589 7.49 27.15 13.86
N PRO A 590 7.46 26.48 15.03
CA PRO A 590 6.24 26.05 15.69
C PRO A 590 5.29 27.19 16.03
N ASP A 591 5.81 28.36 16.44
CA ASP A 591 5.02 29.54 16.79
C ASP A 591 4.25 30.07 15.59
N MET A 592 4.89 30.20 14.44
CA MET A 592 4.24 30.56 13.17
C MET A 592 3.18 29.53 12.80
N GLY A 593 3.51 28.24 12.95
CA GLY A 593 2.60 27.14 12.66
C GLY A 593 1.32 27.20 13.48
N LEU A 594 1.43 27.43 14.80
CA LEU A 594 0.28 27.53 15.70
C LEU A 594 -0.55 28.79 15.43
N LEU A 595 0.10 29.91 15.13
CA LEU A 595 -0.60 31.14 14.73
C LEU A 595 -1.41 30.92 13.44
N ASN A 596 -0.82 30.27 12.43
CA ASN A 596 -1.49 29.97 11.18
C ASN A 596 -2.63 28.95 11.37
N TRP A 597 -2.44 27.92 12.20
CA TRP A 597 -3.51 27.01 12.60
C TRP A 597 -4.68 27.76 13.23
N ARG A 598 -4.42 28.67 14.17
CA ARG A 598 -5.45 29.51 14.79
C ARG A 598 -6.21 30.34 13.76
N LYS A 599 -5.52 30.97 12.79
CA LYS A 599 -6.15 31.75 11.72
C LYS A 599 -7.09 30.89 10.87
N LEU A 600 -6.68 29.67 10.53
CA LEU A 600 -7.51 28.71 9.79
C LEU A 600 -8.78 28.36 10.57
N GLU A 601 -8.65 28.06 11.86
CA GLU A 601 -9.78 27.75 12.74
C GLU A 601 -10.73 28.94 12.94
N GLU A 602 -10.21 30.14 13.06
CA GLU A 602 -11.02 31.36 13.13
C GLU A 602 -11.80 31.62 11.85
N ARG A 603 -11.23 31.25 10.69
CA ARG A 603 -11.85 31.48 9.39
C ARG A 603 -12.76 30.35 8.95
N PHE A 604 -12.34 29.10 9.09
CA PHE A 604 -12.99 27.91 8.55
C PHE A 604 -13.55 26.97 9.62
N GLY A 605 -13.44 27.28 10.90
CA GLY A 605 -13.89 26.42 12.00
C GLY A 605 -15.40 26.18 12.06
N THR A 606 -16.20 26.86 11.22
CA THR A 606 -17.64 26.60 11.04
C THR A 606 -17.94 25.87 9.73
N ASP A 607 -16.95 25.71 8.85
CA ASP A 607 -17.10 25.06 7.56
C ASP A 607 -17.13 23.53 7.71
N SER A 608 -18.14 22.89 7.13
CA SER A 608 -18.34 21.44 7.28
C SER A 608 -17.31 20.62 6.50
N GLU A 609 -16.79 21.13 5.38
CA GLU A 609 -15.79 20.49 4.56
C GLU A 609 -14.43 20.50 5.26
N TYR A 610 -14.03 21.64 5.80
CA TYR A 610 -12.83 21.77 6.60
C TYR A 610 -12.84 20.89 7.86
N LEU A 611 -13.94 20.90 8.61
CA LEU A 611 -14.08 20.06 9.81
C LEU A 611 -14.13 18.56 9.46
N GLY A 612 -14.73 18.21 8.32
CA GLY A 612 -14.71 16.86 7.77
C GLY A 612 -13.31 16.43 7.42
N PHE A 613 -12.56 17.26 6.73
CA PHE A 613 -11.16 17.05 6.39
C PHE A 613 -10.28 16.76 7.61
N LEU A 614 -10.37 17.58 8.66
CA LEU A 614 -9.60 17.38 9.90
C LEU A 614 -9.97 16.09 10.63
N ARG A 615 -11.24 15.70 10.59
CA ARG A 615 -11.73 14.48 11.23
C ARG A 615 -11.30 13.23 10.47
N ASP A 616 -11.39 13.27 9.14
CA ASP A 616 -11.34 12.08 8.29
C ASP A 616 -9.92 11.76 7.77
N SER A 617 -8.98 12.71 7.83
CA SER A 617 -7.62 12.51 7.34
C SER A 617 -6.54 13.07 8.28
N THR A 618 -5.90 12.17 9.01
CA THR A 618 -4.78 12.52 9.91
C THR A 618 -3.50 12.83 9.15
N SER A 619 -3.22 12.11 8.06
CA SER A 619 -2.07 12.42 7.21
C SER A 619 -2.18 13.82 6.64
N ALA A 620 -3.39 14.23 6.26
CA ALA A 620 -3.65 15.57 5.79
C ALA A 620 -3.48 16.63 6.88
N ALA A 621 -3.96 16.37 8.09
CA ALA A 621 -3.75 17.28 9.24
C ALA A 621 -2.26 17.40 9.61
N GLN A 622 -1.51 16.30 9.53
CA GLN A 622 -0.06 16.31 9.74
C GLN A 622 0.68 17.10 8.65
N ARG A 623 0.33 16.89 7.36
CA ARG A 623 0.86 17.68 6.24
C ARG A 623 0.54 19.16 6.43
N LEU A 624 -0.70 19.48 6.83
CA LEU A 624 -1.10 20.85 7.13
C LEU A 624 -0.19 21.46 8.21
N CYS A 625 0.00 20.80 9.35
CA CYS A 625 0.90 21.25 10.40
C CYS A 625 2.34 21.45 9.91
N HIS A 626 2.85 20.51 9.12
CA HIS A 626 4.18 20.61 8.53
C HIS A 626 4.30 21.86 7.64
N ILE A 627 3.32 22.11 6.77
CA ILE A 627 3.32 23.29 5.88
C ILE A 627 3.22 24.58 6.68
N LEU A 628 2.30 24.65 7.65
CA LEU A 628 2.08 25.86 8.46
C LEU A 628 3.29 26.26 9.28
N SER A 629 4.11 25.30 9.71
CA SER A 629 5.33 25.53 10.51
C SER A 629 6.60 25.69 9.66
N ASN A 630 6.57 25.45 8.35
CA ASN A 630 7.74 25.53 7.48
C ASN A 630 7.63 26.58 6.36
N SER A 631 6.42 27.03 5.99
CA SER A 631 6.21 27.98 4.90
C SER A 631 5.23 29.09 5.27
N ARG A 632 5.73 30.31 5.39
CA ARG A 632 4.87 31.49 5.56
C ARG A 632 3.98 31.71 4.35
N PHE A 633 4.57 31.59 3.15
CA PHE A 633 3.85 31.80 1.89
C PHE A 633 2.64 30.86 1.75
N LEU A 634 2.85 29.56 1.96
CA LEU A 634 1.77 28.57 1.86
C LEU A 634 0.80 28.68 3.03
N GLY A 635 1.25 29.01 4.23
CA GLY A 635 0.37 29.27 5.37
C GLY A 635 -0.59 30.46 5.11
N ASP A 636 -0.09 31.53 4.53
CA ASP A 636 -0.92 32.68 4.12
C ASP A 636 -1.86 32.34 2.95
N ALA A 637 -1.45 31.47 2.02
CA ALA A 637 -2.25 30.98 0.91
C ALA A 637 -3.41 30.10 1.38
N LEU A 638 -3.12 29.09 2.21
CA LEU A 638 -4.11 28.17 2.80
C LEU A 638 -5.18 28.92 3.61
N ASN A 639 -4.81 30.02 4.27
CA ASN A 639 -5.77 30.87 4.96
C ASN A 639 -6.77 31.58 4.04
N LYS A 640 -6.61 31.53 2.70
CA LYS A 640 -7.49 32.17 1.74
C LYS A 640 -8.50 31.23 1.09
N SER A 641 -8.23 29.93 1.05
CA SER A 641 -9.03 28.93 0.32
C SER A 641 -9.17 27.63 1.11
N VAL A 642 -10.41 27.22 1.41
CA VAL A 642 -10.73 25.91 2.00
C VAL A 642 -10.37 24.80 1.01
N GLU A 643 -10.61 25.01 -0.28
CA GLU A 643 -10.29 24.04 -1.33
C GLU A 643 -8.81 23.64 -1.32
N SER A 644 -7.89 24.63 -1.16
CA SER A 644 -6.45 24.34 -1.10
C SER A 644 -6.07 23.51 0.14
N VAL A 645 -6.81 23.62 1.25
CA VAL A 645 -6.62 22.79 2.43
C VAL A 645 -7.03 21.35 2.17
N THR A 646 -8.16 21.14 1.49
CA THR A 646 -8.68 19.79 1.22
C THR A 646 -7.80 18.98 0.24
N TRP A 647 -7.02 19.63 -0.64
CA TRP A 647 -6.03 18.96 -1.51
C TRP A 647 -5.01 18.13 -0.72
N LEU A 648 -4.67 18.53 0.51
CA LEU A 648 -3.72 17.82 1.36
C LEU A 648 -4.17 16.38 1.72
N GLY A 649 -5.45 16.08 1.54
CA GLY A 649 -6.03 14.75 1.74
C GLY A 649 -5.96 13.83 0.52
N ASP A 650 -5.56 14.34 -0.64
CA ASP A 650 -5.54 13.59 -1.89
C ASP A 650 -4.27 13.89 -2.69
N ASP A 651 -3.39 12.88 -2.84
CA ASP A 651 -2.13 13.03 -3.58
C ASP A 651 -2.36 13.41 -5.05
N ASP A 652 -3.43 12.90 -5.68
CA ASP A 652 -3.76 13.20 -7.08
C ASP A 652 -4.21 14.64 -7.24
N ALA A 653 -4.84 15.23 -6.22
CA ALA A 653 -5.23 16.64 -6.20
C ALA A 653 -4.02 17.59 -6.06
N LEU A 654 -2.92 17.11 -5.47
CA LEU A 654 -1.69 17.87 -5.27
C LEU A 654 -0.76 17.87 -6.47
N VAL A 655 -0.82 16.88 -7.36
CA VAL A 655 0.07 16.81 -8.53
C VAL A 655 -0.15 18.04 -9.44
N ALA A 656 0.95 18.62 -9.96
CA ALA A 656 0.89 19.70 -10.93
C ALA A 656 0.02 19.31 -12.13
N ARG A 657 -0.78 20.25 -12.60
CA ARG A 657 -1.61 20.01 -13.80
C ARG A 657 -0.72 19.90 -15.04
N SER A 658 -1.11 19.02 -15.96
CA SER A 658 -0.41 18.88 -17.22
C SER A 658 -0.53 20.16 -18.06
N ARG A 659 0.44 20.40 -18.93
CA ARG A 659 0.44 21.54 -19.86
C ARG A 659 -0.86 21.60 -20.67
N GLU A 660 -1.38 20.48 -21.17
CA GLU A 660 -2.63 20.44 -21.92
C GLU A 660 -3.82 20.91 -21.10
N SER A 661 -3.88 20.54 -19.83
CA SER A 661 -4.95 20.96 -18.91
C SER A 661 -4.89 22.47 -18.64
N LEU A 662 -3.68 23.02 -18.47
CA LEU A 662 -3.46 24.44 -18.30
C LEU A 662 -3.85 25.21 -19.55
N ASP A 663 -3.50 24.74 -20.74
CA ASP A 663 -3.86 25.36 -22.03
C ASP A 663 -5.38 25.36 -22.24
N VAL A 664 -6.10 24.32 -21.85
CA VAL A 664 -7.57 24.28 -21.88
C VAL A 664 -8.17 25.36 -20.99
N GLN A 665 -7.65 25.52 -19.79
CA GLN A 665 -8.10 26.52 -18.84
C GLN A 665 -7.81 27.95 -19.36
N CYS A 666 -6.64 28.18 -19.93
CA CYS A 666 -6.25 29.44 -20.56
C CYS A 666 -7.16 29.79 -21.74
N ARG A 667 -7.44 28.84 -22.64
CA ARG A 667 -8.38 29.05 -23.76
C ARG A 667 -9.79 29.40 -23.29
N SER A 668 -10.27 28.76 -22.25
CA SER A 668 -11.57 29.08 -21.64
C SER A 668 -11.60 30.52 -21.08
N SER A 669 -10.51 30.97 -20.46
CA SER A 669 -10.38 32.33 -19.95
C SER A 669 -10.29 33.35 -21.07
N LEU A 670 -9.55 33.05 -22.14
CA LEU A 670 -9.47 33.86 -23.38
C LEU A 670 -10.86 34.11 -24.01
N SER A 671 -11.70 33.07 -24.02
CA SER A 671 -13.05 33.17 -24.61
C SER A 671 -13.99 34.03 -23.75
N ARG A 672 -13.88 33.95 -22.43
CA ARG A 672 -14.75 34.68 -21.48
C ARG A 672 -14.38 36.16 -21.34
N ASN A 673 -13.10 36.49 -21.45
CA ASN A 673 -12.55 37.81 -21.15
C ASN A 673 -11.91 38.46 -22.39
N ALA A 674 -12.51 38.30 -23.59
CA ALA A 674 -11.93 38.73 -24.86
C ALA A 674 -11.64 40.24 -24.89
N ASP A 675 -12.52 41.06 -24.30
CA ASP A 675 -12.48 42.52 -24.38
C ASP A 675 -12.01 43.20 -23.08
N GLY A 676 -11.86 42.47 -22.00
CA GLY A 676 -11.55 42.99 -20.67
C GLY A 676 -10.13 42.70 -20.20
N ILE A 677 -9.19 43.64 -20.37
CA ILE A 677 -7.79 43.43 -19.95
C ILE A 677 -7.63 43.14 -18.46
N ASN A 678 -8.37 43.83 -17.59
CA ASN A 678 -8.26 43.66 -16.15
C ASN A 678 -8.81 42.31 -15.67
N ASP A 679 -9.92 41.86 -16.25
CA ASP A 679 -10.55 40.58 -15.94
C ASP A 679 -9.69 39.43 -16.45
N PHE A 680 -9.13 39.55 -17.65
CA PHE A 680 -8.20 38.57 -18.19
C PHE A 680 -6.91 38.49 -17.34
N ALA A 681 -6.31 39.65 -17.02
CA ALA A 681 -5.12 39.72 -16.19
C ALA A 681 -5.35 39.11 -14.81
N THR A 682 -6.49 39.40 -14.18
CA THR A 682 -6.87 38.80 -12.87
C THR A 682 -7.01 37.28 -12.97
N SER A 683 -7.66 36.78 -14.06
CA SER A 683 -7.85 35.34 -14.27
C SER A 683 -6.52 34.60 -14.46
N MET A 684 -5.59 35.14 -15.24
CA MET A 684 -4.27 34.54 -15.48
C MET A 684 -3.42 34.51 -14.20
N ARG A 685 -3.42 35.59 -13.45
CA ARG A 685 -2.65 35.68 -12.19
C ARG A 685 -3.25 34.83 -11.08
N ALA A 686 -4.57 34.72 -11.03
CA ALA A 686 -5.23 33.79 -10.10
C ALA A 686 -4.85 32.34 -10.42
N MET A 687 -4.85 31.95 -11.71
CA MET A 687 -4.42 30.63 -12.14
C MET A 687 -2.97 30.36 -11.74
N ARG A 688 -2.04 31.32 -11.98
CA ARG A 688 -0.65 31.18 -11.51
C ARG A 688 -0.59 30.96 -9.99
N ARG A 689 -1.30 31.76 -9.21
CA ARG A 689 -1.31 31.63 -7.75
C ARG A 689 -1.77 30.25 -7.32
N HIS A 690 -2.88 29.77 -7.84
CA HIS A 690 -3.44 28.46 -7.51
C HIS A 690 -2.47 27.31 -7.85
N GLU A 691 -1.85 27.34 -9.01
CA GLU A 691 -0.95 26.27 -9.42
C GLU A 691 0.40 26.33 -8.67
N ILE A 692 0.93 27.53 -8.37
CA ILE A 692 2.12 27.66 -7.50
C ILE A 692 1.83 27.18 -6.06
N GLU A 693 0.64 27.49 -5.52
CA GLU A 693 0.19 26.96 -4.23
C GLU A 693 0.15 25.42 -4.27
N ARG A 694 -0.48 24.84 -5.30
CA ARG A 694 -0.57 23.39 -5.52
C ARG A 694 0.80 22.73 -5.55
N ILE A 695 1.70 23.22 -6.38
CA ILE A 695 3.07 22.70 -6.54
C ILE A 695 3.84 22.83 -5.22
N GLY A 696 3.71 23.97 -4.53
CA GLY A 696 4.34 24.17 -3.23
C GLY A 696 3.84 23.22 -2.15
N LEU A 697 2.52 22.98 -2.08
CA LEU A 697 1.92 22.00 -1.18
C LEU A 697 2.38 20.58 -1.51
N ALA A 698 2.43 20.22 -2.80
CA ALA A 698 2.92 18.92 -3.26
C ALA A 698 4.39 18.69 -2.88
N ARG A 699 5.22 19.72 -3.05
CA ARG A 699 6.66 19.66 -2.73
C ARG A 699 6.90 19.46 -1.24
N LEU A 700 6.27 20.26 -0.39
CA LEU A 700 6.42 20.14 1.07
C LEU A 700 5.75 18.89 1.63
N SER A 701 4.73 18.35 0.95
CA SER A 701 4.10 17.07 1.31
C SER A 701 4.87 15.84 0.82
N GLY A 702 5.96 16.02 0.05
CA GLY A 702 6.76 14.93 -0.50
C GLY A 702 6.08 14.17 -1.66
N VAL A 703 5.02 14.75 -2.26
CA VAL A 703 4.28 14.16 -3.39
C VAL A 703 5.03 14.39 -4.72
N MET A 704 5.75 15.52 -4.85
CA MET A 704 6.54 15.86 -6.02
C MET A 704 8.02 16.03 -5.64
N ASP A 705 8.90 15.60 -6.53
CA ASP A 705 10.34 15.86 -6.43
C ASP A 705 10.69 17.26 -6.99
N GLU A 706 11.96 17.66 -6.86
CA GLU A 706 12.44 18.98 -7.29
C GLU A 706 12.25 19.19 -8.79
N THR A 707 12.62 18.19 -9.60
CA THR A 707 12.56 18.29 -11.07
C THR A 707 11.12 18.46 -11.55
N ALA A 708 10.20 17.67 -11.01
CA ALA A 708 8.78 17.78 -11.31
C ALA A 708 8.21 19.14 -10.90
N CYS A 709 8.64 19.70 -9.78
CA CYS A 709 8.24 21.06 -9.36
C CYS A 709 8.71 22.14 -10.33
N LEU A 710 9.99 22.12 -10.73
CA LEU A 710 10.55 23.09 -11.65
C LEU A 710 9.88 23.01 -13.03
N THR A 711 9.65 21.81 -13.53
CA THR A 711 8.93 21.58 -14.79
C THR A 711 7.48 22.07 -14.70
N GLY A 712 6.76 21.66 -13.65
CA GLY A 712 5.37 22.09 -13.45
C GLY A 712 5.21 23.61 -13.33
N MET A 713 6.13 24.27 -12.62
CA MET A 713 6.16 25.74 -12.56
C MET A 713 6.41 26.37 -13.93
N THR A 714 7.32 25.80 -14.71
CA THR A 714 7.61 26.28 -16.06
C THR A 714 6.39 26.13 -16.97
N ASP A 715 5.70 25.00 -16.90
CA ASP A 715 4.47 24.76 -17.67
C ASP A 715 3.37 25.79 -17.35
N VAL A 716 3.26 26.20 -16.09
CA VAL A 716 2.32 27.25 -15.68
C VAL A 716 2.69 28.58 -16.34
N TYR A 717 3.97 28.96 -16.33
CA TYR A 717 4.44 30.18 -16.98
C TYR A 717 4.26 30.13 -18.49
N ASP A 718 4.61 29.03 -19.14
CA ASP A 718 4.43 28.81 -20.58
C ASP A 718 2.98 28.96 -20.98
N ALA A 719 2.04 28.32 -20.27
CA ALA A 719 0.61 28.38 -20.59
C ALA A 719 0.05 29.81 -20.46
N ILE A 720 0.43 30.51 -19.40
CA ILE A 720 -0.05 31.87 -19.14
C ILE A 720 0.56 32.89 -20.09
N ILE A 721 1.86 32.79 -20.36
CA ILE A 721 2.54 33.74 -21.26
C ILE A 721 2.05 33.59 -22.72
N ASP A 722 1.82 32.34 -23.18
CA ASP A 722 1.26 32.08 -24.50
C ASP A 722 -0.17 32.58 -24.59
N ALA A 723 -1.00 32.37 -23.57
CA ALA A 723 -2.35 32.92 -23.55
C ALA A 723 -2.35 34.46 -23.51
N ALA A 724 -1.46 35.07 -22.73
CA ALA A 724 -1.36 36.53 -22.63
C ALA A 724 -0.87 37.16 -23.93
N LEU A 725 0.09 36.54 -24.62
CA LEU A 725 0.55 36.98 -25.94
C LEU A 725 -0.54 36.82 -26.98
N THR A 726 -1.24 35.69 -26.97
CA THR A 726 -2.39 35.45 -27.87
C THR A 726 -3.49 36.51 -27.66
N TRP A 727 -3.82 36.80 -26.40
CA TRP A 727 -4.79 37.85 -26.06
C TRP A 727 -4.33 39.22 -26.55
N ALA A 728 -3.07 39.59 -26.30
CA ALA A 728 -2.48 40.86 -26.68
C ALA A 728 -2.50 41.07 -28.21
N ILE A 729 -2.17 40.03 -28.95
CA ILE A 729 -2.23 40.05 -30.44
C ILE A 729 -3.66 40.29 -30.91
N ARG A 730 -4.64 39.53 -30.43
CA ARG A 730 -6.05 39.67 -30.79
C ARG A 730 -6.60 41.06 -30.44
N TYR A 731 -6.33 41.49 -29.20
CA TYR A 731 -6.77 42.79 -28.70
C TYR A 731 -6.22 43.94 -29.59
N GLN A 732 -4.91 43.93 -29.92
CA GLN A 732 -4.32 44.99 -30.71
C GLN A 732 -4.72 44.91 -32.17
N THR A 733 -4.94 43.75 -32.73
CA THR A 733 -5.50 43.59 -34.09
C THR A 733 -6.87 44.25 -34.21
N SER A 734 -7.75 43.98 -33.22
CA SER A 734 -9.08 44.61 -33.16
C SER A 734 -8.98 46.12 -32.91
N ALA A 735 -8.17 46.54 -31.91
CA ALA A 735 -8.01 47.95 -31.55
C ALA A 735 -7.44 48.85 -32.67
N MET A 736 -6.65 48.27 -33.57
CA MET A 736 -6.12 48.96 -34.75
C MET A 736 -7.02 48.82 -35.98
N GLY A 737 -8.16 48.14 -35.85
CA GLY A 737 -9.11 47.93 -36.96
C GLY A 737 -8.58 47.04 -38.09
N LEU A 738 -7.67 46.13 -37.78
CA LEU A 738 -7.04 45.23 -38.74
C LEU A 738 -7.83 43.93 -38.85
N GLY A 739 -7.92 43.36 -40.06
CA GLY A 739 -8.57 42.05 -40.25
C GLY A 739 -7.70 40.90 -39.80
N GLU A 740 -6.39 41.00 -39.97
CA GLU A 740 -5.39 40.04 -39.57
C GLU A 740 -4.18 40.75 -38.93
N PRO A 741 -3.38 40.05 -38.08
CA PRO A 741 -2.17 40.63 -37.51
C PRO A 741 -1.15 40.99 -38.60
N PRO A 742 -0.60 42.20 -38.60
CA PRO A 742 0.36 42.64 -39.62
C PRO A 742 1.77 42.10 -39.39
N ALA A 743 1.97 41.36 -38.33
CA ALA A 743 3.22 40.69 -37.99
C ALA A 743 2.99 39.41 -37.17
N ALA A 744 3.76 38.38 -37.45
CA ALA A 744 3.94 37.24 -36.56
C ALA A 744 4.83 37.65 -35.36
N ILE A 745 4.50 37.20 -34.15
CA ILE A 745 5.26 37.51 -32.92
C ILE A 745 5.59 36.24 -32.21
N ALA A 746 6.86 36.09 -31.75
CA ALA A 746 7.30 34.96 -30.96
C ALA A 746 8.03 35.43 -29.69
N ALA A 747 7.92 34.62 -28.63
CA ALA A 747 8.63 34.78 -27.39
C ALA A 747 9.61 33.60 -27.19
N ILE A 748 10.85 33.93 -26.89
CA ILE A 748 11.93 33.01 -26.61
C ILE A 748 12.25 33.11 -25.11
N GLY A 749 12.03 32.06 -24.35
CA GLY A 749 12.42 31.97 -22.94
C GLY A 749 13.92 31.86 -22.80
N MET A 750 14.46 32.58 -21.84
CA MET A 750 15.88 32.67 -21.52
C MET A 750 16.13 32.31 -20.05
N GLY A 751 17.37 32.32 -19.60
CA GLY A 751 17.73 32.15 -18.20
C GLY A 751 17.15 30.88 -17.56
N ARG A 752 16.58 30.99 -16.37
CA ARG A 752 15.90 29.87 -15.70
C ARG A 752 14.62 29.45 -16.40
N TYR A 753 13.91 30.43 -16.94
CA TYR A 753 12.66 30.17 -17.66
C TYR A 753 12.92 29.37 -18.93
N GLY A 754 13.91 29.76 -19.73
CA GLY A 754 14.30 29.00 -20.91
C GLY A 754 14.83 27.60 -20.59
N GLY A 755 15.58 27.48 -19.49
CA GLY A 755 16.13 26.21 -19.00
C GLY A 755 15.14 25.29 -18.29
N GLN A 756 13.86 25.63 -18.23
CA GLN A 756 12.81 24.90 -17.48
C GLN A 756 13.12 24.74 -15.98
N GLU A 757 13.70 25.77 -15.39
CA GLU A 757 14.13 25.79 -13.98
C GLU A 757 13.46 26.95 -13.21
N VAL A 758 12.19 27.27 -13.52
CA VAL A 758 11.44 28.32 -12.83
C VAL A 758 11.21 27.91 -11.38
N ASN A 759 11.52 28.80 -10.44
CA ASN A 759 11.24 28.61 -9.02
C ASN A 759 10.14 29.55 -8.50
N PHE A 760 9.83 29.48 -7.18
CA PHE A 760 8.72 30.22 -6.57
C PHE A 760 8.83 31.75 -6.68
N SER A 761 10.01 32.31 -6.86
CA SER A 761 10.28 33.74 -6.95
C SER A 761 11.02 34.13 -8.24
N SER A 762 11.02 33.28 -9.27
CA SER A 762 11.60 33.62 -10.56
C SER A 762 10.76 34.61 -11.30
N ASP A 763 11.43 35.56 -11.96
CA ASP A 763 10.95 36.25 -13.13
C ASP A 763 11.06 35.37 -14.39
N ALA A 764 10.38 35.73 -15.44
CA ALA A 764 10.45 35.07 -16.73
C ALA A 764 11.36 35.92 -17.68
N ASP A 765 12.63 35.48 -17.76
CA ASP A 765 13.57 36.05 -18.74
C ASP A 765 13.13 35.69 -20.16
N MET A 766 12.94 36.69 -21.07
CA MET A 766 12.56 36.39 -22.42
C MET A 766 13.04 37.44 -23.44
N ILE A 767 13.16 36.99 -24.68
CA ILE A 767 13.36 37.84 -25.88
C ILE A 767 12.08 37.77 -26.69
N LEU A 768 11.62 38.98 -27.14
CA LEU A 768 10.46 39.09 -28.01
C LEU A 768 10.92 39.51 -29.42
N LEU A 769 10.40 38.82 -30.43
CA LEU A 769 10.73 39.10 -31.81
C LEU A 769 9.49 39.09 -32.71
N TYR A 770 9.54 39.81 -33.81
CA TYR A 770 8.47 39.83 -34.80
C TYR A 770 9.00 39.65 -36.22
N ARG A 771 8.13 39.19 -37.10
CA ARG A 771 8.35 39.15 -38.54
C ARG A 771 7.13 39.79 -39.21
N PRO A 772 7.32 40.83 -40.07
CA PRO A 772 6.23 41.40 -40.82
C PRO A 772 5.51 40.33 -41.64
N ALA A 773 4.20 40.44 -41.76
CA ALA A 773 3.43 39.60 -42.67
C ALA A 773 3.73 40.02 -44.14
N ASP A 774 3.57 39.07 -45.08
CA ASP A 774 3.87 39.31 -46.47
C ASP A 774 3.10 40.53 -47.01
N GLY A 775 3.84 41.47 -47.61
CA GLY A 775 3.28 42.69 -48.15
C GLY A 775 2.94 43.80 -47.14
N THR A 776 3.27 43.59 -45.85
CA THR A 776 3.06 44.61 -44.82
C THR A 776 4.25 45.56 -44.72
N ASP A 777 3.96 46.85 -44.53
CA ASP A 777 4.98 47.88 -44.29
C ASP A 777 5.68 47.63 -42.92
N GLU A 778 7.01 47.69 -42.92
CA GLU A 778 7.84 47.45 -41.72
C GLU A 778 7.48 48.39 -40.56
N GLN A 779 7.10 49.63 -40.84
CA GLN A 779 6.70 50.60 -39.82
C GLN A 779 5.38 50.21 -39.14
N VAL A 780 4.42 49.72 -39.94
CA VAL A 780 3.13 49.25 -39.44
C VAL A 780 3.34 48.00 -38.56
N ALA A 781 4.14 47.06 -39.06
CA ALA A 781 4.50 45.84 -38.31
C ALA A 781 5.21 46.16 -36.98
N ASN A 782 6.16 47.08 -36.97
CA ASN A 782 6.88 47.51 -35.78
C ASN A 782 5.95 48.21 -34.77
N GLN A 783 5.10 49.12 -35.24
CA GLN A 783 4.13 49.81 -34.39
C GLN A 783 3.16 48.82 -33.73
N PHE A 784 2.64 47.84 -34.48
CA PHE A 784 1.79 46.79 -33.99
C PHE A 784 2.53 45.94 -32.93
N ALA A 785 3.73 45.47 -33.23
CA ALA A 785 4.52 44.65 -32.34
C ALA A 785 4.80 45.34 -31.00
N ARG A 786 5.16 46.65 -31.03
CA ARG A 786 5.35 47.44 -29.79
C ARG A 786 4.06 47.50 -28.94
N LYS A 787 2.93 47.76 -29.56
CA LYS A 787 1.63 47.83 -28.87
C LYS A 787 1.26 46.46 -28.24
N VAL A 788 1.56 45.37 -28.95
CA VAL A 788 1.36 44.01 -28.39
C VAL A 788 2.22 43.79 -27.15
N VAL A 789 3.49 44.21 -27.14
CA VAL A 789 4.35 44.12 -25.95
C VAL A 789 3.80 44.95 -24.80
N ASP A 790 3.32 46.16 -25.08
CA ASP A 790 2.71 46.99 -24.03
C ASP A 790 1.46 46.33 -23.43
N ALA A 791 0.61 45.72 -24.26
CA ALA A 791 -0.59 45.01 -23.83
C ALA A 791 -0.21 43.74 -23.05
N LEU A 792 0.80 42.97 -23.50
CA LEU A 792 1.34 41.80 -22.80
C LEU A 792 1.84 42.20 -21.40
N ARG A 793 2.66 43.25 -21.30
CA ARG A 793 3.15 43.76 -20.01
C ARG A 793 2.02 44.23 -19.13
N GLN A 794 0.99 44.85 -19.66
CA GLN A 794 -0.17 45.28 -18.88
C GLN A 794 -0.93 44.09 -18.31
N VAL A 795 -1.12 43.01 -19.06
CA VAL A 795 -1.73 41.76 -18.57
C VAL A 795 -0.87 41.12 -17.44
N LEU A 796 0.43 41.01 -17.65
CA LEU A 796 1.30 40.27 -16.72
C LEU A 796 1.76 41.12 -15.53
N GLN A 797 2.12 42.40 -15.75
CA GLN A 797 2.75 43.30 -14.77
C GLN A 797 1.93 44.53 -14.40
N GLY A 798 0.85 44.82 -15.10
CA GLY A 798 -0.01 45.98 -14.85
C GLY A 798 -0.66 45.93 -13.43
N PRO A 799 -1.20 47.05 -12.94
CA PRO A 799 -1.83 47.07 -11.62
C PRO A 799 -3.09 46.23 -11.59
N THR A 800 -3.23 45.37 -10.59
CA THR A 800 -4.49 44.71 -10.26
C THR A 800 -4.68 44.83 -8.76
N THR A 801 -5.93 44.79 -8.28
CA THR A 801 -6.26 44.98 -6.85
C THR A 801 -6.16 43.67 -6.04
N LEU A 802 -6.17 42.51 -6.69
CA LEU A 802 -6.39 41.24 -6.03
C LEU A 802 -5.26 40.24 -6.20
N GLU A 803 -4.54 40.23 -7.33
CA GLU A 803 -3.57 39.17 -7.63
C GLU A 803 -2.17 39.76 -7.89
N PRO A 804 -1.11 39.09 -7.39
CA PRO A 804 0.27 39.57 -7.58
C PRO A 804 0.70 39.52 -9.05
N LYS A 805 1.59 40.43 -9.43
CA LYS A 805 2.18 40.47 -10.77
C LYS A 805 2.90 39.19 -11.14
N ILE A 806 2.97 38.92 -12.45
CA ILE A 806 3.88 37.96 -13.07
C ILE A 806 5.03 38.76 -13.63
N GLU A 807 6.17 38.70 -12.95
CA GLU A 807 7.35 39.50 -13.40
C GLU A 807 7.94 38.86 -14.66
N ILE A 808 8.10 39.68 -15.71
CA ILE A 808 8.85 39.30 -16.92
C ILE A 808 10.05 40.21 -17.04
N ASP A 809 11.19 39.64 -17.41
CA ASP A 809 12.45 40.35 -17.63
C ASP A 809 12.84 40.24 -19.12
N LEU A 810 12.99 41.40 -19.78
CA LEU A 810 13.40 41.48 -21.17
C LEU A 810 14.85 41.97 -21.35
N ASP A 811 15.65 42.00 -20.26
CA ASP A 811 17.00 42.60 -20.25
C ASP A 811 18.07 41.74 -20.95
N LEU A 812 17.76 40.46 -21.23
CA LEU A 812 18.60 39.56 -22.02
C LEU A 812 18.44 39.73 -23.54
N ARG A 813 17.62 40.73 -23.99
CA ARG A 813 17.46 41.04 -25.39
C ARG A 813 18.70 41.71 -25.99
N PRO A 814 18.91 41.72 -27.31
CA PRO A 814 19.97 42.48 -28.00
C PRO A 814 20.09 43.90 -27.49
N GLU A 815 21.31 44.34 -27.17
CA GLU A 815 21.67 45.64 -26.54
C GLU A 815 21.14 45.81 -25.09
N GLY A 816 20.61 44.78 -24.48
CA GLY A 816 20.14 44.79 -23.09
C GLY A 816 19.09 45.89 -22.86
N LYS A 817 19.18 46.59 -21.74
CA LYS A 817 18.24 47.69 -21.37
C LYS A 817 18.15 48.83 -22.39
N ASN A 818 19.17 49.01 -23.23
CA ASN A 818 19.23 50.08 -24.23
C ASN A 818 18.53 49.72 -25.55
N GLY A 819 18.32 48.43 -25.82
CA GLY A 819 17.65 47.97 -27.03
C GLY A 819 16.13 48.04 -26.96
N PRO A 820 15.42 48.03 -28.14
CA PRO A 820 13.97 48.00 -28.16
C PRO A 820 13.42 46.74 -27.49
N LEU A 821 12.22 46.83 -26.87
CA LEU A 821 11.63 45.72 -26.13
C LEU A 821 11.25 44.53 -27.03
N ILE A 822 10.99 44.80 -28.33
CA ILE A 822 10.77 43.81 -29.37
C ILE A 822 11.54 44.21 -30.62
N ARG A 823 12.10 43.26 -31.32
CA ARG A 823 12.97 43.50 -32.48
C ARG A 823 12.50 42.62 -33.65
N SER A 824 12.66 43.11 -34.91
CA SER A 824 12.37 42.26 -36.06
C SER A 824 13.37 41.11 -36.17
N TYR A 825 12.92 39.96 -36.68
CA TYR A 825 13.78 38.81 -36.94
C TYR A 825 15.05 39.15 -37.72
N ALA A 826 14.89 39.97 -38.81
CA ALA A 826 16.01 40.42 -39.63
C ALA A 826 17.05 41.20 -38.79
N SER A 827 16.59 42.14 -37.96
CA SER A 827 17.45 42.93 -37.09
C SER A 827 18.10 42.10 -35.95
N CYS A 828 17.38 41.10 -35.45
CA CYS A 828 17.99 40.15 -34.51
C CYS A 828 19.14 39.34 -35.14
N ARG A 829 18.90 38.85 -36.35
CA ARG A 829 19.89 38.08 -37.12
C ARG A 829 21.15 38.93 -37.42
N GLU A 830 20.96 40.20 -37.85
CA GLU A 830 22.06 41.11 -38.07
C GLU A 830 22.88 41.39 -36.79
N TYR A 831 22.16 41.64 -35.69
CA TYR A 831 22.80 41.88 -34.40
C TYR A 831 23.67 40.71 -33.93
N TYR A 832 23.10 39.51 -33.88
CA TYR A 832 23.79 38.34 -33.42
C TYR A 832 24.96 37.89 -34.33
N SER A 833 24.85 38.19 -35.60
CA SER A 833 25.94 37.91 -36.58
C SER A 833 27.11 38.88 -36.49
N SER A 834 26.91 40.12 -35.98
CA SER A 834 27.89 41.19 -36.12
C SER A 834 28.32 41.87 -34.81
N TRP A 835 27.44 41.89 -33.81
CA TRP A 835 27.64 42.75 -32.63
C TRP A 835 27.55 42.02 -31.28
N ALA A 836 27.04 40.78 -31.24
CA ALA A 836 26.83 40.04 -30.01
C ALA A 836 28.15 39.67 -29.31
N ASN A 837 28.18 39.83 -27.98
CA ASN A 837 29.32 39.49 -27.14
C ASN A 837 29.28 38.00 -26.76
N THR A 838 30.42 37.44 -26.32
CA THR A 838 30.58 36.04 -25.87
C THR A 838 29.55 35.65 -24.78
N TRP A 839 29.21 36.55 -23.86
CA TRP A 839 28.25 36.28 -22.80
C TRP A 839 26.79 36.16 -23.35
N GLU A 840 26.45 36.83 -24.44
CA GLU A 840 25.13 36.71 -25.08
C GLU A 840 25.02 35.36 -25.78
N HIS A 841 26.09 34.84 -26.37
CA HIS A 841 26.13 33.46 -26.88
C HIS A 841 25.94 32.43 -25.74
N GLN A 842 26.57 32.66 -24.58
CA GLN A 842 26.36 31.85 -23.41
C GLN A 842 24.90 31.91 -22.91
N ALA A 843 24.28 33.09 -22.92
CA ALA A 843 22.88 33.24 -22.54
C ALA A 843 21.92 32.45 -23.46
N LEU A 844 22.23 32.38 -24.77
CA LEU A 844 21.44 31.61 -25.75
C LEU A 844 21.45 30.11 -25.51
N LEU A 845 22.40 29.55 -24.70
CA LEU A 845 22.38 28.12 -24.33
C LEU A 845 21.03 27.69 -23.72
N ARG A 846 20.35 28.59 -23.07
CA ARG A 846 19.05 28.34 -22.45
C ARG A 846 17.85 28.84 -23.29
N ALA A 847 18.11 29.31 -24.51
CA ALA A 847 17.06 29.80 -25.38
C ALA A 847 16.09 28.69 -25.79
N ARG A 848 14.80 28.88 -25.56
CA ARG A 848 13.71 27.96 -25.87
C ARG A 848 12.48 28.71 -26.38
N PHE A 849 11.82 28.21 -27.43
CA PHE A 849 10.52 28.74 -27.85
C PHE A 849 9.47 28.53 -26.74
N VAL A 850 8.70 29.55 -26.39
CA VAL A 850 7.73 29.50 -25.30
C VAL A 850 6.33 29.94 -25.69
N ALA A 851 6.18 30.92 -26.58
CA ALA A 851 4.85 31.46 -26.92
C ALA A 851 4.81 32.12 -28.29
N GLY A 852 3.60 32.20 -28.87
CA GLY A 852 3.32 32.92 -30.14
C GLY A 852 3.55 32.09 -31.39
N ASP A 853 4.10 32.70 -32.44
CA ASP A 853 4.33 32.05 -33.72
C ASP A 853 5.49 31.03 -33.63
N ARG A 854 5.15 29.75 -33.74
CA ARG A 854 6.10 28.67 -33.62
C ARG A 854 7.15 28.67 -34.73
N ALA A 855 6.76 28.89 -35.95
CA ALA A 855 7.68 28.90 -37.11
C ALA A 855 8.75 30.00 -36.94
N LEU A 856 8.33 31.19 -36.54
CA LEU A 856 9.24 32.31 -36.27
C LEU A 856 10.19 31.99 -35.12
N GLY A 857 9.66 31.34 -34.06
CA GLY A 857 10.47 30.93 -32.92
C GLY A 857 11.49 29.84 -33.26
N GLU A 858 11.10 28.81 -34.00
CA GLU A 858 11.97 27.76 -34.49
C GLU A 858 13.05 28.28 -35.44
N ASP A 859 12.71 29.19 -36.34
CA ASP A 859 13.68 29.89 -37.22
C ASP A 859 14.73 30.64 -36.38
N PHE A 860 14.31 31.35 -35.32
CA PHE A 860 15.24 32.03 -34.43
C PHE A 860 16.19 31.05 -33.75
N LEU A 861 15.67 29.94 -33.25
CA LEU A 861 16.49 28.94 -32.60
C LEU A 861 17.47 28.29 -33.56
N HIS A 862 17.01 27.88 -34.73
CA HIS A 862 17.80 27.15 -35.71
C HIS A 862 18.84 28.07 -36.43
N ASP A 863 18.41 29.24 -36.91
CA ASP A 863 19.25 30.08 -37.77
C ASP A 863 20.14 31.07 -37.01
N ILE A 864 19.74 31.44 -35.75
CA ILE A 864 20.44 32.45 -34.96
C ILE A 864 21.07 31.82 -33.72
N ALA A 865 20.28 31.11 -32.88
CA ALA A 865 20.76 30.64 -31.58
C ALA A 865 21.69 29.44 -31.72
N ASP A 866 21.33 28.39 -32.48
CA ASP A 866 22.11 27.15 -32.61
C ASP A 866 23.53 27.34 -33.09
N PRO A 867 23.79 28.15 -34.17
CA PRO A 867 25.17 28.38 -34.61
C PRO A 867 26.05 29.07 -33.56
N LEU A 868 25.46 29.86 -32.66
CA LEU A 868 26.18 30.60 -31.61
C LEU A 868 26.36 29.81 -30.34
N ARG A 869 25.36 29.02 -29.92
CA ARG A 869 25.42 28.23 -28.70
C ARG A 869 26.13 26.89 -28.85
N TYR A 870 26.20 26.38 -30.13
CA TYR A 870 26.89 25.13 -30.44
C TYR A 870 27.90 25.34 -31.59
N PRO A 871 28.94 26.21 -31.38
CA PRO A 871 29.89 26.54 -32.42
C PRO A 871 30.69 25.27 -32.82
N ILE A 872 30.92 25.13 -34.13
CA ILE A 872 31.75 24.02 -34.69
C ILE A 872 33.19 24.09 -34.18
N SER A 873 33.72 25.32 -33.99
CA SER A 873 35.09 25.53 -33.49
C SER A 873 35.08 25.69 -31.97
N PRO A 874 36.07 25.16 -31.24
CA PRO A 874 36.21 25.40 -29.80
C PRO A 874 36.31 26.89 -29.47
N LEU A 875 35.79 27.26 -28.28
CA LEU A 875 35.95 28.60 -27.76
C LEU A 875 37.45 28.95 -27.57
N THR A 876 37.79 30.18 -27.95
CA THR A 876 39.14 30.71 -27.76
C THR A 876 39.43 31.00 -26.28
N ASP A 877 40.73 31.04 -25.89
CA ASP A 877 41.16 31.45 -24.54
C ASP A 877 40.65 32.85 -24.16
N ALA A 878 40.57 33.77 -25.11
CA ALA A 878 39.99 35.09 -24.90
C ALA A 878 38.52 35.03 -24.50
N GLN A 879 37.70 34.24 -25.20
CA GLN A 879 36.27 34.05 -24.92
C GLN A 879 36.04 33.33 -23.54
N LEU A 880 36.83 32.32 -23.25
CA LEU A 880 36.85 31.70 -21.94
C LEU A 880 37.22 32.66 -20.82
N GLY A 881 38.21 33.55 -21.09
CA GLY A 881 38.58 34.62 -20.19
C GLY A 881 37.48 35.64 -19.93
N GLU A 882 36.68 35.99 -20.92
CA GLU A 882 35.51 36.87 -20.78
C GLU A 882 34.41 36.24 -19.91
N ILE A 883 34.07 34.96 -20.14
CA ILE A 883 33.09 34.22 -19.33
C ILE A 883 33.54 34.18 -17.85
N ARG A 884 34.83 33.88 -17.58
CA ARG A 884 35.36 33.83 -16.21
C ARG A 884 35.33 35.21 -15.54
N LYS A 885 35.68 36.29 -16.27
CA LYS A 885 35.61 37.67 -15.75
C LYS A 885 34.16 38.08 -15.42
N LEU A 886 33.21 37.73 -16.27
CA LEU A 886 31.80 37.98 -16.00
C LEU A 886 31.34 37.29 -14.73
N LYS A 887 31.67 36.00 -14.58
CA LYS A 887 31.31 35.22 -13.37
C LYS A 887 31.89 35.85 -12.12
N ALA A 888 33.17 36.20 -12.13
CA ALA A 888 33.82 36.83 -11.00
C ALA A 888 33.22 38.21 -10.62
N ARG A 889 32.80 38.98 -11.62
CA ARG A 889 32.10 40.27 -11.39
C ARG A 889 30.74 40.05 -10.76
N MET A 890 29.93 39.09 -11.26
CA MET A 890 28.64 38.77 -10.70
C MET A 890 28.72 38.30 -9.23
N GLU A 891 29.70 37.47 -8.91
CA GLU A 891 29.99 37.07 -7.53
C GLU A 891 30.36 38.25 -6.62
N ALA A 892 31.25 39.09 -7.08
CA ALA A 892 31.69 40.27 -6.32
C ALA A 892 30.56 41.30 -6.08
N GLU A 893 29.68 41.49 -7.04
CA GLU A 893 28.53 42.40 -6.92
C GLU A 893 27.47 41.85 -5.96
N ARG A 894 27.16 40.54 -6.03
CA ARG A 894 26.16 39.93 -5.17
C ARG A 894 26.62 39.70 -3.73
N CYS A 895 27.87 39.34 -3.50
CA CYS A 895 28.44 39.20 -2.15
C CYS A 895 28.58 40.54 -1.39
N ARG A 896 28.57 41.69 -2.07
CA ARG A 896 28.57 43.02 -1.46
C ARG A 896 27.16 43.49 -1.02
N ALA A 897 26.09 42.86 -1.56
CA ALA A 897 24.71 43.21 -1.27
C ALA A 897 24.05 42.35 -0.17
N ALA A 898 24.78 41.32 0.33
CA ALA A 898 24.40 40.50 1.48
C ALA A 898 25.24 40.89 2.70
#